data_ee6cc854f697f285d0d29dcad8074d88
#
_entry.id   ee6cc854f697f285d0d29dcad8074d88
#
_cell.length_a   1.000
_cell.length_b   1.000
_cell.length_c   1.000
_cell.angle_alpha   90.00
_cell.angle_beta   90.00
_cell.angle_gamma   90.00
#
_symmetry.space_group_name_H-M   'P 1'
#
loop_
_entity.id
_entity.type
_entity.pdbx_description
1 polymer ?
#
loop_
_entity_poly.entity_id
_entity_poly.type
_entity_poly.pdbx_seq_one_letter_code
_entity_poly.pdbx_strand_id
1 'polypeptide(L)'
;MSLHSRRRYTAVLIAAGVTLPLAGCDTSPSDAAGAAHDVTAVSREQLRPGGTVRWAVDEAPETFNVFQADASEATDRVAGAVLPRLFTLDAHGKPAADPDYLESAEVEDRSPKQRVVYRLNPRAVWSDGRPIGAEDFEAQWLALNGEDTAYWTARNAGYDRIESVEEGDEPGEVRVVFDKPYADWEALFSPLYPMSVTKTPEAFNDGSRTGLAEVAGPFTIKDVEDEKKDEKKDKKKDKKKDKKYKDGKKKDGKKDGGKKGKRDESDASEPTSVTLVRNPRWWGDRALLDRLVFQELPRGIGREKALDAGRLNIAEVERDDALEADRAERAAKSTVQVTRNDRAQDGKPLDLVTLPKAGPRPYTVHRALEPAYTQLALNGSSGPLADERVRRAVARAVDRGTLARSVLGPHGLPSKPLGSHLLMPGQPGYSDQSAALGPQDVTAAQKMLAEAGWKGGPRSEEEAKGTGARDRADGARSGDDKPAGAVLPTYDVPLSVTQPAEAQYVALGRQAELWAAAAKHGKSSKAYKKAVKAARLARTALAEREASVAQPPRQRPFVKNGKPLTLRFVVPEGPGTEQLRSVASRVVRMMDNIGVRTEVVEAGEQGYFKDYIAAGEYDIALYSWPGTPYPATDARPIYAKPVPSPDGSLVVEQNYTRVGTDEIDQLFDQAASELDDEVAQELLTRADARIWAAAGSIPLYQRPQLVATTRNLANAGAFGFTTPRYQDIGYRN
;
A
#
# COMPACT_ATOMS: atom_id res chain seq x y z
N MET A 1 -50.98 25.30 -54.23
CA MET A 1 -50.24 25.62 -55.43
C MET A 1 -48.81 25.23 -55.24
N SER A 2 -48.52 24.15 -55.90
CA SER A 2 -47.45 23.91 -56.86
C SER A 2 -46.06 23.72 -56.23
N LEU A 3 -45.55 22.53 -56.11
CA LEU A 3 -45.04 21.49 -57.03
C LEU A 3 -43.53 21.59 -57.33
N HIS A 4 -42.86 20.51 -57.04
CA HIS A 4 -41.68 19.90 -57.72
C HIS A 4 -40.28 20.50 -57.41
N SER A 5 -39.18 19.75 -57.28
CA SER A 5 -38.86 18.42 -57.84
C SER A 5 -37.59 17.86 -57.18
N ARG A 6 -37.54 16.57 -57.16
CA ARG A 6 -36.36 15.71 -56.86
C ARG A 6 -35.24 15.91 -57.89
N ARG A 7 -33.99 15.82 -57.47
CA ARG A 7 -32.96 15.14 -58.28
C ARG A 7 -31.86 14.50 -57.42
N ARG A 8 -31.77 13.20 -57.53
CA ARG A 8 -30.64 12.36 -57.14
C ARG A 8 -29.54 12.52 -58.16
N TYR A 9 -28.25 12.54 -57.74
CA TYR A 9 -27.14 12.06 -58.56
C TYR A 9 -26.17 11.28 -57.69
N THR A 10 -25.94 10.07 -58.14
CA THR A 10 -24.93 9.09 -57.71
C THR A 10 -23.70 9.28 -58.63
N ALA A 11 -22.52 8.99 -58.08
CA ALA A 11 -21.34 8.41 -58.73
C ALA A 11 -20.06 9.09 -58.24
N VAL A 12 -19.11 8.40 -57.80
CA VAL A 12 -18.14 7.33 -58.13
C VAL A 12 -16.72 7.84 -57.81
N LEU A 13 -16.02 7.00 -57.08
CA LEU A 13 -14.61 6.89 -56.73
C LEU A 13 -13.60 7.48 -57.76
N ILE A 14 -12.51 8.06 -57.23
CA ILE A 14 -11.13 7.69 -57.62
C ILE A 14 -10.19 7.97 -56.42
N ALA A 15 -9.39 6.98 -56.10
CA ALA A 15 -8.32 7.01 -55.11
C ALA A 15 -7.03 7.53 -55.74
N ALA A 16 -6.27 8.36 -55.02
CA ALA A 16 -4.84 8.50 -55.23
C ALA A 16 -4.17 8.85 -53.90
N GLY A 17 -3.34 7.95 -53.39
CA GLY A 17 -2.58 8.14 -52.16
C GLY A 17 -1.38 9.06 -52.37
N VAL A 18 -1.13 9.85 -51.34
CA VAL A 18 0.21 10.42 -51.07
C VAL A 18 0.42 10.32 -49.55
N THR A 19 1.32 9.41 -49.16
CA THR A 19 1.81 9.29 -47.79
C THR A 19 2.95 10.30 -47.60
N LEU A 20 2.76 11.22 -46.66
CA LEU A 20 3.86 12.01 -46.05
C LEU A 20 3.91 11.62 -44.56
N PRO A 21 5.07 11.27 -44.03
CA PRO A 21 5.19 11.01 -42.60
C PRO A 21 5.35 12.36 -41.87
N LEU A 22 4.31 12.75 -41.14
CA LEU A 22 4.42 13.74 -40.09
C LEU A 22 4.96 13.00 -38.84
N ALA A 23 6.21 13.33 -38.48
CA ALA A 23 6.74 13.00 -37.17
C ALA A 23 5.98 13.82 -36.11
N GLY A 24 4.88 13.27 -35.60
CA GLY A 24 4.20 13.76 -34.42
C GLY A 24 4.86 13.12 -33.18
N CYS A 25 5.30 13.95 -32.26
CA CYS A 25 5.68 13.48 -30.90
C CYS A 25 4.45 12.84 -30.26
N ASP A 26 4.44 11.53 -30.28
CA ASP A 26 3.43 10.70 -29.63
C ASP A 26 3.75 10.64 -28.14
N THR A 27 3.09 11.46 -27.35
CA THR A 27 2.98 11.21 -25.91
C THR A 27 1.88 10.18 -25.74
N SER A 28 2.29 8.91 -25.80
CA SER A 28 1.38 7.78 -25.65
C SER A 28 0.68 7.79 -24.31
N PRO A 29 -0.65 7.64 -24.25
CA PRO A 29 -1.40 7.42 -23.01
C PRO A 29 -1.17 6.04 -22.39
N SER A 30 -0.30 5.20 -22.98
CA SER A 30 -0.17 3.79 -22.66
C SER A 30 0.56 3.48 -21.33
N ASP A 31 1.36 4.40 -20.79
CA ASP A 31 2.14 4.11 -19.57
C ASP A 31 1.33 4.18 -18.29
N ALA A 32 0.24 4.94 -18.25
CA ALA A 32 -0.63 5.04 -17.09
C ALA A 32 -1.60 3.83 -16.97
N ALA A 33 -2.09 3.33 -18.10
CA ALA A 33 -3.02 2.19 -18.13
C ALA A 33 -2.35 0.86 -17.72
N GLY A 34 -1.07 0.68 -18.04
CA GLY A 34 -0.30 -0.51 -17.66
C GLY A 34 0.09 -0.60 -16.19
N ALA A 35 -0.05 0.50 -15.43
CA ALA A 35 0.25 0.54 -13.99
C ALA A 35 -1.01 0.43 -13.12
N ALA A 36 -2.21 0.56 -13.70
CA ALA A 36 -3.46 0.56 -12.97
C ALA A 36 -3.82 -0.83 -12.40
N HIS A 37 -3.52 -1.90 -13.13
CA HIS A 37 -3.65 -3.28 -12.67
C HIS A 37 -2.73 -4.20 -13.48
N ASP A 38 -2.32 -5.32 -12.88
CA ASP A 38 -1.55 -6.39 -13.53
C ASP A 38 -2.14 -7.73 -13.10
N VAL A 39 -3.10 -8.21 -13.87
CA VAL A 39 -3.80 -9.49 -13.66
C VAL A 39 -3.64 -10.35 -14.92
N THR A 40 -3.29 -11.60 -14.74
CA THR A 40 -3.30 -12.55 -15.87
C THR A 40 -4.73 -12.86 -16.28
N ALA A 41 -5.31 -12.01 -17.13
CA ALA A 41 -6.67 -12.18 -17.62
C ALA A 41 -6.78 -13.35 -18.59
N VAL A 42 -7.71 -14.28 -18.32
CA VAL A 42 -8.03 -15.44 -19.14
C VAL A 42 -9.53 -15.64 -19.13
N SER A 43 -10.12 -15.92 -20.29
CA SER A 43 -11.57 -16.19 -20.37
C SER A 43 -11.94 -17.46 -19.60
N ARG A 44 -13.14 -17.49 -19.02
CA ARG A 44 -13.59 -18.58 -18.13
C ARG A 44 -13.57 -19.95 -18.82
N GLU A 45 -13.84 -19.99 -20.13
CA GLU A 45 -13.86 -21.22 -20.95
C GLU A 45 -12.48 -21.89 -21.06
N GLN A 46 -11.41 -21.12 -20.83
CA GLN A 46 -10.02 -21.61 -20.87
C GLN A 46 -9.53 -22.06 -19.49
N LEU A 47 -10.38 -21.96 -18.48
CA LEU A 47 -10.06 -22.31 -17.10
C LEU A 47 -10.80 -23.59 -16.70
N ARG A 48 -10.10 -24.45 -15.97
CA ARG A 48 -10.70 -25.66 -15.43
C ARG A 48 -11.45 -25.34 -14.13
N PRO A 49 -12.64 -25.91 -13.93
CA PRO A 49 -13.32 -25.82 -12.64
C PRO A 49 -12.61 -26.70 -11.60
N GLY A 50 -12.67 -26.28 -10.34
CA GLY A 50 -12.16 -27.02 -9.20
C GLY A 50 -10.85 -26.48 -8.67
N GLY A 51 -10.41 -27.08 -7.59
CA GLY A 51 -9.16 -26.74 -6.91
C GLY A 51 -9.34 -25.77 -5.74
N THR A 52 -8.22 -25.57 -5.04
CA THR A 52 -8.15 -24.69 -3.86
C THR A 52 -7.11 -23.60 -4.12
N VAL A 53 -7.44 -22.36 -3.85
CA VAL A 53 -6.50 -21.25 -3.79
C VAL A 53 -6.29 -20.85 -2.33
N ARG A 54 -5.03 -20.77 -1.91
CA ARG A 54 -4.60 -20.23 -0.63
C ARG A 54 -3.99 -18.85 -0.85
N TRP A 55 -4.62 -17.85 -0.26
CA TRP A 55 -4.24 -16.44 -0.35
C TRP A 55 -3.74 -15.97 1.01
N ALA A 56 -2.50 -15.51 1.09
CA ALA A 56 -1.93 -14.96 2.32
C ALA A 56 -2.57 -13.62 2.67
N VAL A 57 -2.93 -13.46 3.94
CA VAL A 57 -3.34 -12.18 4.56
C VAL A 57 -2.40 -11.86 5.71
N ASP A 58 -2.30 -10.58 6.10
CA ASP A 58 -1.41 -10.18 7.18
C ASP A 58 -1.89 -10.67 8.54
N GLU A 59 -3.21 -10.67 8.74
CA GLU A 59 -3.88 -11.13 9.96
C GLU A 59 -5.20 -11.81 9.61
N ALA A 60 -5.65 -12.71 10.44
CA ALA A 60 -6.99 -13.27 10.32
C ALA A 60 -8.04 -12.21 10.74
N PRO A 61 -9.27 -12.24 10.18
CA PRO A 61 -10.30 -11.29 10.58
C PRO A 61 -10.73 -11.53 12.02
N GLU A 62 -10.72 -10.48 12.83
CA GLU A 62 -11.29 -10.50 14.20
C GLU A 62 -12.81 -10.34 14.18
N THR A 63 -13.34 -9.79 13.09
CA THR A 63 -14.76 -9.63 12.80
C THR A 63 -15.02 -9.84 11.31
N PHE A 64 -16.24 -10.28 10.96
CA PHE A 64 -16.74 -10.32 9.58
C PHE A 64 -17.62 -9.12 9.22
N ASN A 65 -17.70 -8.13 10.12
CA ASN A 65 -18.45 -6.89 9.91
C ASN A 65 -17.47 -5.76 9.56
N VAL A 66 -17.50 -5.31 8.30
CA VAL A 66 -16.61 -4.24 7.78
C VAL A 66 -16.84 -2.88 8.44
N PHE A 67 -18.00 -2.68 9.10
CA PHE A 67 -18.34 -1.42 9.74
C PHE A 67 -17.76 -1.26 11.14
N GLN A 68 -17.11 -2.28 11.69
CA GLN A 68 -16.48 -2.25 13.00
C GLN A 68 -15.04 -1.71 12.94
N ALA A 69 -14.57 -1.16 14.07
CA ALA A 69 -13.25 -0.54 14.16
C ALA A 69 -12.08 -1.53 14.01
N ASP A 70 -12.28 -2.80 14.35
CA ASP A 70 -11.33 -3.90 14.23
C ASP A 70 -11.47 -4.71 12.93
N ALA A 71 -12.24 -4.19 11.96
CA ALA A 71 -12.28 -4.74 10.61
C ALA A 71 -10.94 -4.52 9.90
N SER A 72 -10.40 -5.61 9.36
CA SER A 72 -9.11 -5.64 8.66
C SER A 72 -9.26 -5.83 7.15
N GLU A 73 -8.14 -5.81 6.42
CA GLU A 73 -8.10 -6.17 5.00
C GLU A 73 -8.65 -7.60 4.77
N ALA A 74 -8.41 -8.53 5.70
CA ALA A 74 -8.96 -9.88 5.62
C ALA A 74 -10.48 -9.87 5.76
N THR A 75 -11.05 -9.01 6.61
CA THR A 75 -12.49 -8.78 6.71
C THR A 75 -13.05 -8.32 5.37
N ASP A 76 -12.44 -7.30 4.75
CA ASP A 76 -12.89 -6.75 3.46
C ASP A 76 -12.79 -7.79 2.32
N ARG A 77 -11.74 -8.63 2.32
CA ARG A 77 -11.57 -9.72 1.32
C ARG A 77 -12.64 -10.80 1.48
N VAL A 78 -12.95 -11.20 2.71
CA VAL A 78 -14.02 -12.17 2.97
C VAL A 78 -15.37 -11.58 2.58
N ALA A 79 -15.70 -10.36 3.06
CA ALA A 79 -16.93 -9.67 2.70
C ALA A 79 -17.12 -9.57 1.19
N GLY A 80 -16.07 -9.21 0.44
CA GLY A 80 -16.10 -9.13 -1.02
C GLY A 80 -16.37 -10.45 -1.74
N ALA A 81 -16.13 -11.59 -1.10
CA ALA A 81 -16.39 -12.91 -1.67
C ALA A 81 -17.78 -13.49 -1.28
N VAL A 82 -18.37 -13.01 -0.17
CA VAL A 82 -19.58 -13.64 0.40
C VAL A 82 -20.78 -12.71 0.52
N LEU A 83 -20.62 -11.39 0.43
CA LEU A 83 -21.68 -10.40 0.57
C LEU A 83 -21.95 -9.66 -0.75
N PRO A 84 -23.16 -9.13 -0.94
CA PRO A 84 -23.49 -8.23 -2.04
C PRO A 84 -22.62 -6.98 -2.00
N ARG A 85 -22.01 -6.63 -3.13
CA ARG A 85 -21.49 -5.30 -3.42
C ARG A 85 -22.32 -4.70 -4.54
N LEU A 86 -23.11 -3.68 -4.22
CA LEU A 86 -23.98 -3.05 -5.19
C LEU A 86 -23.20 -2.31 -6.27
N PHE A 87 -22.02 -1.79 -5.90
CA PHE A 87 -21.08 -1.13 -6.80
C PHE A 87 -19.71 -1.78 -6.71
N THR A 88 -19.09 -1.97 -7.86
CA THR A 88 -17.72 -2.43 -8.02
C THR A 88 -16.88 -1.35 -8.69
N LEU A 89 -15.58 -1.39 -8.47
CA LEU A 89 -14.66 -0.41 -9.07
C LEU A 89 -14.02 -0.97 -10.33
N ASP A 90 -13.91 -0.14 -11.35
CA ASP A 90 -13.13 -0.43 -12.55
C ASP A 90 -11.62 -0.18 -12.33
N ALA A 91 -10.80 -0.34 -13.36
CA ALA A 91 -9.35 -0.12 -13.30
C ALA A 91 -8.95 1.33 -12.99
N HIS A 92 -9.86 2.28 -13.16
CA HIS A 92 -9.68 3.69 -12.86
C HIS A 92 -10.28 4.08 -11.49
N GLY A 93 -10.78 3.11 -10.73
CA GLY A 93 -11.46 3.37 -9.46
C GLY A 93 -12.80 4.06 -9.61
N LYS A 94 -13.43 3.98 -10.79
CA LYS A 94 -14.77 4.50 -11.01
C LYS A 94 -15.79 3.46 -10.55
N PRO A 95 -16.78 3.85 -9.71
CA PRO A 95 -17.89 2.97 -9.35
C PRO A 95 -18.75 2.60 -10.56
N ALA A 96 -19.19 1.35 -10.59
CA ALA A 96 -20.13 0.83 -11.57
C ALA A 96 -21.08 -0.14 -10.87
N ALA A 97 -22.38 -0.06 -11.19
CA ALA A 97 -23.37 -0.99 -10.66
C ALA A 97 -23.00 -2.43 -11.00
N ASP A 98 -23.06 -3.34 -10.01
CA ASP A 98 -22.80 -4.77 -10.22
C ASP A 98 -24.07 -5.45 -10.74
N PRO A 99 -24.09 -5.94 -12.00
CA PRO A 99 -25.27 -6.55 -12.60
C PRO A 99 -25.68 -7.87 -11.94
N ASP A 100 -24.82 -8.45 -11.12
CA ASP A 100 -25.21 -9.62 -10.34
C ASP A 100 -26.24 -9.24 -9.26
N TYR A 101 -26.25 -7.98 -8.77
CA TYR A 101 -27.16 -7.52 -7.72
C TYR A 101 -28.12 -6.40 -8.14
N LEU A 102 -27.74 -5.56 -9.09
CA LEU A 102 -28.53 -4.41 -9.54
C LEU A 102 -28.86 -4.51 -11.02
N GLU A 103 -30.12 -4.25 -11.38
CA GLU A 103 -30.50 -3.91 -12.75
C GLU A 103 -30.19 -2.44 -13.04
N SER A 104 -30.45 -1.55 -12.07
CA SER A 104 -30.03 -0.14 -12.11
C SER A 104 -30.01 0.48 -10.71
N ALA A 105 -29.28 1.59 -10.57
CA ALA A 105 -29.39 2.50 -9.45
C ALA A 105 -29.16 3.93 -9.94
N GLU A 106 -30.06 4.85 -9.58
CA GLU A 106 -30.03 6.21 -10.11
C GLU A 106 -30.67 7.22 -9.13
N VAL A 107 -30.21 8.45 -9.23
CA VAL A 107 -30.83 9.58 -8.54
C VAL A 107 -32.06 9.99 -9.34
N GLU A 108 -33.26 9.58 -8.87
CA GLU A 108 -34.53 9.90 -9.49
C GLU A 108 -34.88 11.38 -9.33
N ASP A 109 -34.72 11.93 -8.11
CA ASP A 109 -35.00 13.32 -7.77
C ASP A 109 -33.79 13.94 -7.05
N ARG A 110 -33.53 15.21 -7.38
CA ARG A 110 -32.50 16.01 -6.68
C ARG A 110 -33.10 17.12 -5.79
N SER A 111 -34.37 17.45 -6.01
CA SER A 111 -35.11 18.54 -5.33
C SER A 111 -36.59 18.22 -5.24
N PRO A 112 -37.30 18.49 -4.10
CA PRO A 112 -36.80 19.16 -2.89
C PRO A 112 -35.86 18.30 -2.04
N LYS A 113 -35.88 16.98 -2.21
CA LYS A 113 -34.98 16.02 -1.55
C LYS A 113 -34.34 15.11 -2.59
N GLN A 114 -33.10 14.68 -2.29
CA GLN A 114 -32.48 13.64 -3.09
C GLN A 114 -33.20 12.33 -2.85
N ARG A 115 -33.57 11.66 -3.93
CA ARG A 115 -34.17 10.33 -3.92
C ARG A 115 -33.35 9.42 -4.84
N VAL A 116 -32.88 8.30 -4.29
CA VAL A 116 -32.17 7.26 -5.03
C VAL A 116 -33.04 6.03 -5.11
N VAL A 117 -33.19 5.49 -6.31
CA VAL A 117 -33.93 4.25 -6.57
C VAL A 117 -32.96 3.16 -6.97
N TYR A 118 -32.95 2.06 -6.24
CA TYR A 118 -32.21 0.84 -6.53
C TYR A 118 -33.17 -0.20 -7.08
N ARG A 119 -32.93 -0.71 -8.30
CA ARG A 119 -33.67 -1.85 -8.88
C ARG A 119 -32.82 -3.09 -8.73
N LEU A 120 -33.24 -3.97 -7.82
CA LEU A 120 -32.52 -5.18 -7.48
C LEU A 120 -32.69 -6.24 -8.56
N ASN A 121 -31.65 -7.03 -8.81
CA ASN A 121 -31.74 -8.20 -9.67
C ASN A 121 -32.73 -9.21 -9.03
N PRO A 122 -33.84 -9.59 -9.70
CA PRO A 122 -34.86 -10.45 -9.11
C PRO A 122 -34.37 -11.87 -8.76
N ARG A 123 -33.19 -12.26 -9.22
CA ARG A 123 -32.54 -13.53 -8.85
C ARG A 123 -31.72 -13.43 -7.58
N ALA A 124 -31.47 -12.21 -7.09
CA ALA A 124 -30.63 -11.98 -5.94
C ALA A 124 -31.30 -12.47 -4.64
N VAL A 125 -30.72 -13.50 -4.04
CA VAL A 125 -31.25 -14.16 -2.84
C VAL A 125 -30.16 -14.42 -1.81
N TRP A 126 -30.51 -14.37 -0.55
CA TRP A 126 -29.62 -14.83 0.53
C TRP A 126 -29.46 -16.36 0.50
N SER A 127 -28.46 -16.88 1.21
CA SER A 127 -28.16 -18.32 1.24
C SER A 127 -29.26 -19.18 1.88
N ASP A 128 -30.20 -18.60 2.61
CA ASP A 128 -31.41 -19.25 3.11
C ASP A 128 -32.51 -19.32 2.05
N GLY A 129 -32.43 -18.50 0.99
CA GLY A 129 -33.40 -18.41 -0.13
C GLY A 129 -34.33 -17.22 -0.05
N ARG A 130 -34.22 -16.36 0.93
CA ARG A 130 -34.94 -15.10 1.05
C ARG A 130 -34.46 -14.12 -0.02
N PRO A 131 -35.30 -13.41 -0.75
CA PRO A 131 -34.90 -12.33 -1.63
C PRO A 131 -34.16 -11.23 -0.86
N ILE A 132 -33.21 -10.57 -1.51
CA ILE A 132 -32.64 -9.31 -1.01
C ILE A 132 -33.72 -8.24 -1.22
N GLY A 133 -34.00 -7.42 -0.21
CA GLY A 133 -35.09 -6.44 -0.26
C GLY A 133 -34.87 -5.21 0.60
N ALA A 134 -35.89 -4.32 0.59
CA ALA A 134 -35.82 -3.05 1.33
C ALA A 134 -35.58 -3.23 2.83
N GLU A 135 -36.03 -4.33 3.42
CA GLU A 135 -35.80 -4.64 4.83
C GLU A 135 -34.33 -4.82 5.22
N ASP A 136 -33.45 -5.27 4.28
CA ASP A 136 -32.01 -5.39 4.51
C ASP A 136 -31.37 -3.99 4.47
N PHE A 137 -31.82 -3.13 3.56
CA PHE A 137 -31.36 -1.74 3.45
C PHE A 137 -31.79 -0.93 4.68
N GLU A 138 -33.06 -1.03 5.09
CA GLU A 138 -33.59 -0.34 6.27
C GLU A 138 -32.86 -0.75 7.54
N ALA A 139 -32.67 -2.06 7.76
CA ALA A 139 -31.96 -2.56 8.93
C ALA A 139 -30.50 -2.10 8.97
N GLN A 140 -29.81 -2.06 7.80
CA GLN A 140 -28.45 -1.55 7.74
C GLN A 140 -28.39 -0.05 7.97
N TRP A 141 -29.29 0.73 7.42
CA TRP A 141 -29.40 2.16 7.68
C TRP A 141 -29.62 2.46 9.16
N LEU A 142 -30.58 1.79 9.80
CA LEU A 142 -30.85 1.98 11.24
C LEU A 142 -29.66 1.61 12.13
N ALA A 143 -28.87 0.61 11.75
CA ALA A 143 -27.66 0.24 12.47
C ALA A 143 -26.51 1.27 12.32
N LEU A 144 -26.49 2.02 11.19
CA LEU A 144 -25.36 2.86 10.81
C LEU A 144 -25.65 4.37 10.87
N ASN A 145 -26.90 4.81 11.06
CA ASN A 145 -27.27 6.22 11.08
C ASN A 145 -26.75 7.01 12.31
N GLY A 146 -26.24 6.29 13.32
CA GLY A 146 -25.63 6.90 14.52
C GLY A 146 -26.65 7.28 15.61
N GLU A 147 -27.95 7.01 15.43
CA GLU A 147 -28.97 7.32 16.43
C GLU A 147 -28.91 6.38 17.63
N ASP A 148 -28.66 5.09 17.37
CA ASP A 148 -28.49 4.08 18.43
C ASP A 148 -27.00 3.82 18.71
N THR A 149 -26.50 4.38 19.80
CA THR A 149 -25.11 4.25 20.23
C THR A 149 -24.75 2.83 20.74
N ALA A 150 -25.69 1.91 20.82
CA ALA A 150 -25.42 0.52 21.12
C ALA A 150 -24.74 -0.23 19.97
N TYR A 151 -24.83 0.26 18.74
CA TYR A 151 -24.09 -0.23 17.58
C TYR A 151 -22.65 0.32 17.57
N TRP A 152 -21.65 -0.57 17.54
CA TRP A 152 -20.24 -0.18 17.55
C TRP A 152 -19.75 0.02 16.11
N THR A 153 -19.97 1.21 15.60
CA THR A 153 -19.66 1.55 14.21
C THR A 153 -18.43 2.43 14.09
N ALA A 154 -17.66 2.23 13.03
CA ALA A 154 -16.46 3.05 12.72
C ALA A 154 -16.42 3.52 11.25
N ARG A 155 -17.25 2.96 10.36
CA ARG A 155 -17.29 3.25 8.92
C ARG A 155 -18.73 3.47 8.49
N ASN A 156 -19.41 4.45 9.07
CA ASN A 156 -20.84 4.69 8.87
C ASN A 156 -21.15 6.04 8.22
N ALA A 157 -20.17 6.69 7.59
CA ALA A 157 -20.37 8.00 6.97
C ALA A 157 -21.47 7.94 5.88
N GLY A 158 -22.31 8.98 5.85
CA GLY A 158 -23.38 9.15 4.88
C GLY A 158 -24.74 8.54 5.28
N TYR A 159 -24.76 7.54 6.17
CA TYR A 159 -26.02 6.94 6.66
C TYR A 159 -26.84 7.92 7.53
N ASP A 160 -26.19 8.88 8.19
CA ASP A 160 -26.82 9.97 8.96
C ASP A 160 -27.55 11.00 8.08
N ARG A 161 -27.40 10.91 6.76
CA ARG A 161 -28.06 11.79 5.79
C ARG A 161 -29.36 11.22 5.23
N ILE A 162 -29.64 9.92 5.47
CA ILE A 162 -30.84 9.23 5.03
C ILE A 162 -32.00 9.59 5.96
N GLU A 163 -33.14 9.93 5.37
CA GLU A 163 -34.41 10.17 6.07
C GLU A 163 -35.27 8.93 6.16
N SER A 164 -35.37 8.18 5.05
CA SER A 164 -36.16 6.94 4.98
C SER A 164 -35.61 5.97 3.95
N VAL A 165 -35.86 4.69 4.19
CA VAL A 165 -35.69 3.59 3.23
C VAL A 165 -37.06 2.90 3.08
N GLU A 166 -37.56 2.79 1.86
CA GLU A 166 -38.91 2.30 1.56
C GLU A 166 -38.88 1.30 0.40
N GLU A 167 -39.89 0.43 0.32
CA GLU A 167 -40.15 -0.30 -0.91
C GLU A 167 -40.57 0.68 -2.02
N GLY A 168 -40.04 0.48 -3.23
CA GLY A 168 -40.45 1.27 -4.39
C GLY A 168 -41.80 0.84 -4.97
N ASP A 169 -42.14 1.42 -6.12
CA ASP A 169 -43.43 1.16 -6.77
C ASP A 169 -43.46 -0.19 -7.50
N GLU A 170 -42.29 -0.72 -7.89
CA GLU A 170 -42.14 -2.00 -8.57
C GLU A 170 -41.52 -3.05 -7.62
N PRO A 171 -41.86 -4.35 -7.77
CA PRO A 171 -41.27 -5.40 -6.97
C PRO A 171 -39.74 -5.43 -7.15
N GLY A 172 -38.99 -5.42 -6.05
CA GLY A 172 -37.51 -5.38 -6.06
C GLY A 172 -36.93 -3.96 -6.18
N GLU A 173 -37.76 -2.94 -6.17
CA GLU A 173 -37.30 -1.55 -6.00
C GLU A 173 -37.10 -1.21 -4.53
N VAL A 174 -36.00 -0.51 -4.25
CA VAL A 174 -35.73 0.11 -2.95
C VAL A 174 -35.51 1.60 -3.17
N ARG A 175 -36.28 2.41 -2.45
CA ARG A 175 -36.20 3.87 -2.51
C ARG A 175 -35.54 4.40 -1.25
N VAL A 176 -34.45 5.16 -1.43
CA VAL A 176 -33.74 5.83 -0.34
C VAL A 176 -33.93 7.33 -0.49
N VAL A 177 -34.51 7.96 0.53
CA VAL A 177 -34.73 9.41 0.59
C VAL A 177 -33.72 10.03 1.55
N PHE A 178 -33.11 11.12 1.14
CA PHE A 178 -32.10 11.83 1.91
C PHE A 178 -32.68 13.13 2.51
N ASP A 179 -32.45 13.34 3.81
CA ASP A 179 -32.74 14.62 4.47
C ASP A 179 -31.72 15.70 4.05
N LYS A 180 -30.47 15.29 3.87
CA LYS A 180 -29.38 16.13 3.34
C LYS A 180 -28.80 15.50 2.09
N PRO A 181 -28.60 16.26 1.00
CA PRO A 181 -27.99 15.72 -0.22
C PRO A 181 -26.68 15.02 0.08
N TYR A 182 -26.42 13.92 -0.61
CA TYR A 182 -25.21 13.12 -0.46
C TYR A 182 -24.64 12.69 -1.82
N ALA A 183 -23.52 13.30 -2.20
CA ALA A 183 -22.86 13.05 -3.48
C ALA A 183 -22.34 11.62 -3.59
N ASP A 184 -21.76 11.10 -2.51
CA ASP A 184 -21.13 9.76 -2.47
C ASP A 184 -22.13 8.63 -2.16
N TRP A 185 -23.39 8.74 -2.61
CA TRP A 185 -24.47 7.77 -2.32
C TRP A 185 -24.16 6.35 -2.83
N GLU A 186 -23.34 6.18 -3.87
CA GLU A 186 -22.91 4.87 -4.38
C GLU A 186 -21.98 4.12 -3.40
N ALA A 187 -21.45 4.80 -2.37
CA ALA A 187 -20.67 4.17 -1.30
C ALA A 187 -21.57 3.38 -0.32
N LEU A 188 -22.87 3.75 -0.24
CA LEU A 188 -23.79 3.15 0.71
C LEU A 188 -24.20 1.74 0.27
N PHE A 189 -24.55 0.89 1.25
CA PHE A 189 -25.01 -0.47 1.04
C PHE A 189 -24.06 -1.37 0.23
N SER A 190 -22.76 -1.04 0.25
CA SER A 190 -21.73 -1.77 -0.48
C SER A 190 -20.48 -2.03 0.40
N PRO A 191 -20.46 -3.15 1.19
CA PRO A 191 -21.36 -4.31 1.13
C PRO A 191 -22.70 -4.11 1.84
N LEU A 192 -23.72 -4.84 1.35
CA LEU A 192 -24.99 -4.97 2.02
C LEU A 192 -24.98 -6.22 2.91
N TYR A 193 -25.38 -6.05 4.17
CA TYR A 193 -25.54 -7.14 5.13
C TYR A 193 -26.99 -7.59 5.22
N PRO A 194 -27.25 -8.88 5.53
CA PRO A 194 -28.60 -9.33 5.78
C PRO A 194 -29.15 -8.71 7.08
N MET A 195 -30.45 -8.48 7.14
CA MET A 195 -31.10 -7.96 8.35
C MET A 195 -30.81 -8.78 9.60
N SER A 196 -30.52 -10.06 9.47
CA SER A 196 -30.12 -10.93 10.63
C SER A 196 -28.84 -10.49 11.31
N VAL A 197 -27.96 -9.72 10.63
CA VAL A 197 -26.74 -9.13 11.18
C VAL A 197 -26.99 -7.72 11.70
N THR A 198 -27.80 -6.92 10.99
CA THR A 198 -27.91 -5.47 11.23
C THR A 198 -29.08 -5.07 12.12
N LYS A 199 -30.07 -5.93 12.31
CA LYS A 199 -31.32 -5.60 13.02
C LYS A 199 -31.15 -5.36 14.52
N THR A 200 -30.14 -5.93 15.16
CA THR A 200 -29.91 -5.78 16.61
C THR A 200 -28.43 -5.50 16.90
N PRO A 201 -28.12 -4.68 17.93
CA PRO A 201 -26.75 -4.41 18.34
C PRO A 201 -25.94 -5.68 18.68
N GLU A 202 -26.58 -6.69 19.30
CA GLU A 202 -25.92 -7.96 19.65
C GLU A 202 -25.48 -8.73 18.40
N ALA A 203 -26.35 -8.83 17.38
CA ALA A 203 -26.02 -9.50 16.13
C ALA A 203 -24.93 -8.75 15.37
N PHE A 204 -25.00 -7.41 15.36
CA PHE A 204 -24.04 -6.54 14.72
C PHE A 204 -22.65 -6.54 15.38
N ASN A 205 -22.61 -6.42 16.73
CA ASN A 205 -21.37 -6.26 17.48
C ASN A 205 -20.66 -7.60 17.71
N ASP A 206 -21.39 -8.62 18.13
CA ASP A 206 -20.83 -9.90 18.61
C ASP A 206 -21.15 -11.07 17.69
N GLY A 207 -22.35 -11.10 17.09
CA GLY A 207 -22.78 -12.19 16.23
C GLY A 207 -21.91 -12.35 14.98
N SER A 208 -21.47 -11.23 14.41
CA SER A 208 -20.61 -11.18 13.21
C SER A 208 -19.13 -11.52 13.46
N ARG A 209 -18.70 -11.73 14.71
CA ARG A 209 -17.30 -12.06 15.03
C ARG A 209 -16.92 -13.51 14.75
N THR A 210 -17.88 -14.41 14.72
CA THR A 210 -17.61 -15.85 14.54
C THR A 210 -17.99 -16.36 13.15
N GLY A 211 -18.64 -15.56 12.33
CA GLY A 211 -19.10 -15.92 10.99
C GLY A 211 -20.31 -15.10 10.58
N LEU A 212 -20.81 -15.37 9.39
CA LEU A 212 -22.06 -14.83 8.85
C LEU A 212 -23.01 -16.01 8.57
N ALA A 213 -24.20 -15.98 9.14
CA ALA A 213 -25.20 -17.05 8.97
C ALA A 213 -25.80 -17.01 7.56
N GLU A 214 -26.02 -15.81 7.03
CA GLU A 214 -26.60 -15.56 5.72
C GLU A 214 -25.60 -14.78 4.87
N VAL A 215 -25.42 -15.21 3.64
CA VAL A 215 -24.52 -14.61 2.66
C VAL A 215 -25.20 -14.67 1.28
N ALA A 216 -24.77 -13.81 0.36
CA ALA A 216 -25.36 -13.76 -0.98
C ALA A 216 -24.29 -13.57 -2.07
N GLY A 217 -23.04 -13.89 -1.79
CA GLY A 217 -21.93 -13.87 -2.75
C GLY A 217 -21.69 -15.23 -3.43
N PRO A 218 -20.69 -15.32 -4.34
CA PRO A 218 -20.31 -16.54 -5.02
C PRO A 218 -19.74 -17.62 -4.11
N PHE A 219 -19.34 -17.26 -2.88
CA PHE A 219 -18.82 -18.16 -1.85
C PHE A 219 -19.62 -18.05 -0.55
N THR A 220 -19.48 -19.08 0.30
CA THR A 220 -19.98 -19.11 1.69
C THR A 220 -18.81 -19.44 2.63
N ILE A 221 -18.90 -18.97 3.88
CA ILE A 221 -17.92 -19.31 4.92
C ILE A 221 -18.19 -20.74 5.37
N LYS A 222 -17.17 -21.61 5.31
CA LYS A 222 -17.28 -23.00 5.77
C LYS A 222 -16.67 -23.20 7.15
N ASP A 223 -15.41 -22.85 7.30
CA ASP A 223 -14.64 -23.08 8.52
C ASP A 223 -13.80 -21.82 8.83
N VAL A 224 -13.72 -21.49 10.13
CA VAL A 224 -12.79 -20.52 10.69
C VAL A 224 -11.92 -21.28 11.67
N GLU A 225 -10.66 -21.48 11.30
CA GLU A 225 -9.66 -22.15 12.13
C GLU A 225 -8.94 -21.11 12.98
N ASP A 226 -8.99 -21.25 14.32
CA ASP A 226 -8.40 -20.31 15.29
C ASP A 226 -7.38 -21.06 16.17
N GLU A 227 -6.11 -20.65 16.12
CA GLU A 227 -5.03 -21.18 16.96
C GLU A 227 -5.38 -21.24 18.46
N LYS A 228 -6.17 -20.27 18.94
CA LYS A 228 -6.55 -20.18 20.37
C LYS A 228 -7.47 -21.32 20.83
N LYS A 229 -8.17 -22.02 19.93
CA LYS A 229 -9.04 -23.15 20.29
C LYS A 229 -8.27 -24.44 20.51
N ASP A 230 -7.16 -24.65 19.84
CA ASP A 230 -6.37 -25.88 19.96
C ASP A 230 -5.46 -25.86 21.20
N GLU A 231 -4.89 -24.73 21.58
CA GLU A 231 -4.21 -24.58 22.89
C GLU A 231 -5.12 -24.91 24.07
N LYS A 232 -6.43 -24.58 24.01
CA LYS A 232 -7.39 -24.96 25.07
C LYS A 232 -7.74 -26.45 25.08
N LYS A 233 -7.72 -27.10 23.89
CA LYS A 233 -7.95 -28.56 23.80
C LYS A 233 -6.75 -29.35 24.31
N ASP A 234 -5.53 -28.91 24.02
CA ASP A 234 -4.32 -29.57 24.47
C ASP A 234 -4.06 -29.33 25.95
N LYS A 235 -4.28 -28.13 26.47
CA LYS A 235 -4.28 -27.88 27.94
C LYS A 235 -5.34 -28.67 28.69
N LYS A 236 -6.47 -29.05 28.06
CA LYS A 236 -7.46 -29.97 28.63
C LYS A 236 -7.04 -31.42 28.53
N LYS A 237 -6.32 -31.85 27.49
CA LYS A 237 -5.77 -33.20 27.35
C LYS A 237 -4.63 -33.45 28.34
N ASP A 238 -3.75 -32.47 28.52
CA ASP A 238 -2.66 -32.58 29.49
C ASP A 238 -3.17 -32.58 30.95
N LYS A 239 -4.17 -31.75 31.29
CA LYS A 239 -4.82 -31.82 32.60
C LYS A 239 -5.57 -33.14 32.84
N LYS A 240 -6.03 -33.84 31.81
CA LYS A 240 -6.61 -35.20 31.93
C LYS A 240 -5.53 -36.27 32.05
N LYS A 241 -4.37 -36.11 31.43
CA LYS A 241 -3.21 -37.01 31.58
C LYS A 241 -2.60 -36.87 32.99
N ASP A 242 -2.42 -35.65 33.48
CA ASP A 242 -1.90 -35.40 34.83
C ASP A 242 -2.83 -35.91 35.95
N LYS A 243 -4.16 -35.90 35.75
CA LYS A 243 -5.09 -36.53 36.70
C LYS A 243 -4.99 -38.05 36.71
N LYS A 244 -4.66 -38.70 35.59
CA LYS A 244 -4.52 -40.14 35.47
C LYS A 244 -3.19 -40.68 36.04
N TYR A 245 -2.17 -39.79 36.18
CA TYR A 245 -0.85 -40.12 36.74
C TYR A 245 -0.72 -39.82 38.22
N LYS A 246 -1.64 -39.05 38.84
CA LYS A 246 -1.57 -38.71 40.27
C LYS A 246 -2.14 -39.79 41.23
N ASP A 247 -2.87 -40.80 40.68
CA ASP A 247 -3.41 -41.90 41.49
C ASP A 247 -2.52 -43.15 41.59
N GLY A 248 -1.28 -43.10 41.11
CA GLY A 248 -0.36 -44.24 41.19
C GLY A 248 1.10 -43.79 41.36
N LYS A 249 1.52 -43.64 42.58
CA LYS A 249 2.82 -43.89 43.22
C LYS A 249 3.29 -42.76 44.13
N LYS A 250 3.17 -43.02 45.43
CA LYS A 250 4.15 -42.60 46.42
C LYS A 250 5.34 -43.55 46.32
N LYS A 251 6.53 -43.05 46.03
CA LYS A 251 7.82 -43.27 46.71
C LYS A 251 9.01 -42.84 45.85
N ASP A 252 9.91 -42.22 46.58
CA ASP A 252 11.36 -42.11 46.43
C ASP A 252 11.93 -41.09 45.43
N GLY A 253 12.61 -40.11 46.06
CA GLY A 253 13.35 -39.05 45.46
C GLY A 253 14.67 -39.47 44.81
N LYS A 254 15.09 -38.69 43.82
CA LYS A 254 16.49 -38.31 43.59
C LYS A 254 16.54 -37.12 42.63
N LYS A 255 17.32 -36.13 43.01
CA LYS A 255 17.74 -35.00 42.18
C LYS A 255 18.53 -35.53 41.00
N ASP A 256 18.28 -35.04 39.79
CA ASP A 256 19.34 -34.79 38.82
C ASP A 256 18.94 -33.77 37.75
N GLY A 257 19.95 -33.14 37.24
CA GLY A 257 20.17 -31.97 36.47
C GLY A 257 19.32 -31.70 35.22
N GLY A 258 19.06 -30.42 35.02
CA GLY A 258 18.37 -29.86 33.87
C GLY A 258 19.08 -30.13 32.55
N LYS A 259 18.39 -30.79 31.64
CA LYS A 259 18.61 -30.69 30.21
C LYS A 259 17.51 -29.80 29.64
N LYS A 260 17.90 -28.58 29.18
CA LYS A 260 17.07 -27.80 28.29
C LYS A 260 16.87 -28.60 27.01
N GLY A 261 15.68 -29.15 26.83
CA GLY A 261 15.26 -29.76 25.58
C GLY A 261 15.26 -28.69 24.49
N LYS A 262 15.93 -28.98 23.39
CA LYS A 262 15.72 -28.27 22.10
C LYS A 262 14.24 -28.46 21.78
N ARG A 263 13.52 -27.36 21.53
CA ARG A 263 12.25 -27.41 20.82
C ARG A 263 12.56 -27.93 19.43
N ASP A 264 11.98 -29.06 19.07
CA ASP A 264 11.94 -29.53 17.69
C ASP A 264 11.08 -28.55 16.88
N GLU A 265 11.62 -28.07 15.75
CA GLU A 265 10.95 -27.18 14.79
C GLU A 265 9.74 -27.84 14.06
N SER A 266 9.24 -28.96 14.53
CA SER A 266 8.16 -29.73 13.91
C SER A 266 6.76 -29.48 14.52
N ASP A 267 6.64 -28.65 15.55
CA ASP A 267 5.36 -28.27 16.19
C ASP A 267 4.96 -26.82 15.78
N ALA A 268 5.01 -26.51 14.49
CA ALA A 268 4.33 -25.32 13.99
C ALA A 268 2.82 -25.63 13.98
N SER A 269 2.07 -24.98 14.88
CA SER A 269 0.61 -24.93 14.82
C SER A 269 0.16 -24.50 13.42
N GLU A 270 -0.95 -25.07 12.93
CA GLU A 270 -1.49 -24.63 11.64
C GLU A 270 -1.94 -23.17 11.76
N PRO A 271 -1.58 -22.31 10.78
CA PRO A 271 -1.91 -20.90 10.83
C PRO A 271 -3.43 -20.69 10.80
N THR A 272 -3.89 -19.66 11.48
CA THR A 272 -5.29 -19.21 11.45
C THR A 272 -5.75 -18.99 10.02
N SER A 273 -6.91 -19.53 9.64
CA SER A 273 -7.43 -19.41 8.29
C SER A 273 -8.94 -19.34 8.21
N VAL A 274 -9.44 -18.66 7.18
CA VAL A 274 -10.87 -18.65 6.80
C VAL A 274 -11.03 -19.39 5.50
N THR A 275 -11.79 -20.48 5.52
CA THR A 275 -12.08 -21.30 4.34
C THR A 275 -13.46 -20.97 3.80
N LEU A 276 -13.48 -20.51 2.54
CA LEU A 276 -14.68 -20.27 1.76
C LEU A 276 -14.90 -21.43 0.77
N VAL A 277 -16.17 -21.80 0.55
CA VAL A 277 -16.60 -22.78 -0.45
C VAL A 277 -17.66 -22.18 -1.35
N ARG A 278 -17.86 -22.77 -2.53
CA ARG A 278 -18.92 -22.29 -3.45
C ARG A 278 -20.27 -22.17 -2.77
N ASN A 279 -20.96 -21.08 -3.05
CA ASN A 279 -22.34 -20.91 -2.65
C ASN A 279 -23.26 -21.67 -3.64
N PRO A 280 -23.99 -22.68 -3.20
CA PRO A 280 -24.89 -23.46 -4.08
C PRO A 280 -26.11 -22.67 -4.54
N ARG A 281 -26.45 -21.56 -3.87
CA ARG A 281 -27.57 -20.68 -4.21
C ARG A 281 -27.17 -19.46 -5.03
N TRP A 282 -25.86 -19.33 -5.33
CA TRP A 282 -25.38 -18.23 -6.17
C TRP A 282 -26.01 -18.29 -7.57
N TRP A 283 -26.65 -17.23 -8.00
CA TRP A 283 -27.39 -17.13 -9.28
C TRP A 283 -26.56 -16.60 -10.44
N GLY A 284 -25.41 -15.97 -10.16
CA GLY A 284 -24.48 -15.48 -11.17
C GLY A 284 -23.57 -16.57 -11.71
N ASP A 285 -22.45 -16.17 -12.28
CA ASP A 285 -21.45 -17.09 -12.81
C ASP A 285 -20.88 -17.98 -11.71
N ARG A 286 -21.03 -19.28 -11.85
CA ARG A 286 -20.58 -20.26 -10.87
C ARG A 286 -19.08 -20.09 -10.60
N ALA A 287 -18.67 -19.96 -9.33
CA ALA A 287 -17.26 -19.88 -8.95
C ALA A 287 -16.45 -21.05 -9.51
N LEU A 288 -15.31 -20.75 -10.14
CA LEU A 288 -14.43 -21.77 -10.73
C LEU A 288 -13.76 -22.63 -9.64
N LEU A 289 -13.31 -22.02 -8.54
CA LEU A 289 -12.64 -22.71 -7.45
C LEU A 289 -13.64 -23.53 -6.60
N ASP A 290 -13.19 -24.67 -6.03
CA ASP A 290 -13.93 -25.38 -4.99
C ASP A 290 -13.79 -24.68 -3.64
N ARG A 291 -12.60 -24.14 -3.39
CA ARG A 291 -12.27 -23.47 -2.12
C ARG A 291 -11.38 -22.26 -2.36
N LEU A 292 -11.65 -21.20 -1.60
CA LEU A 292 -10.77 -20.05 -1.42
C LEU A 292 -10.42 -19.96 0.07
N VAL A 293 -9.14 -19.97 0.39
CA VAL A 293 -8.65 -19.98 1.78
C VAL A 293 -7.82 -18.72 2.01
N PHE A 294 -8.27 -17.85 2.88
CA PHE A 294 -7.48 -16.74 3.39
C PHE A 294 -6.69 -17.23 4.59
N GLN A 295 -5.37 -17.27 4.45
CA GLN A 295 -4.44 -17.85 5.41
C GLN A 295 -3.56 -16.77 6.02
N GLU A 296 -3.57 -16.67 7.35
CA GLU A 296 -2.70 -15.74 8.05
C GLU A 296 -1.23 -16.10 7.85
N LEU A 297 -0.51 -15.18 7.25
CA LEU A 297 0.95 -15.20 7.14
C LEU A 297 1.42 -13.75 6.92
N PRO A 298 1.85 -13.03 7.97
CA PRO A 298 2.25 -11.62 7.89
C PRO A 298 3.32 -11.37 6.84
N ARG A 299 3.35 -10.15 6.28
CA ARG A 299 4.41 -9.71 5.35
C ARG A 299 5.78 -9.81 6.02
N GLY A 300 6.82 -10.02 5.20
CA GLY A 300 8.19 -10.18 5.69
C GLY A 300 8.50 -11.50 6.39
N ILE A 301 7.53 -12.42 6.50
CA ILE A 301 7.69 -13.71 7.20
C ILE A 301 7.53 -14.89 6.23
N GLY A 302 8.42 -14.99 5.24
CA GLY A 302 8.61 -16.21 4.45
C GLY A 302 7.46 -16.57 3.49
N ARG A 303 6.67 -15.58 3.02
CA ARG A 303 5.65 -15.77 1.97
C ARG A 303 6.25 -16.35 0.71
N GLU A 304 7.46 -15.89 0.31
CA GLU A 304 8.20 -16.40 -0.86
C GLU A 304 8.53 -17.90 -0.72
N LYS A 305 8.92 -18.35 0.49
CA LYS A 305 9.19 -19.79 0.75
C LYS A 305 7.91 -20.62 0.73
N ALA A 306 6.80 -20.07 1.18
CA ALA A 306 5.51 -20.75 1.13
C ALA A 306 4.99 -20.88 -0.31
N LEU A 307 5.20 -19.86 -1.15
CA LEU A 307 4.94 -19.88 -2.59
C LEU A 307 5.83 -20.89 -3.31
N ASP A 308 7.14 -20.90 -3.05
CA ASP A 308 8.11 -21.86 -3.61
C ASP A 308 7.74 -23.32 -3.25
N ALA A 309 7.25 -23.54 -2.06
CA ALA A 309 6.81 -24.85 -1.56
C ALA A 309 5.38 -25.23 -2.00
N GLY A 310 4.66 -24.36 -2.74
CA GLY A 310 3.28 -24.59 -3.16
C GLY A 310 2.26 -24.59 -2.02
N ARG A 311 2.62 -24.06 -0.86
CA ARG A 311 1.71 -23.91 0.30
C ARG A 311 0.80 -22.69 0.17
N LEU A 312 1.21 -21.69 -0.60
CA LEU A 312 0.42 -20.54 -0.99
C LEU A 312 0.27 -20.50 -2.52
N ASN A 313 -0.79 -19.86 -2.98
CA ASN A 313 -1.06 -19.61 -4.39
C ASN A 313 -1.01 -18.12 -4.74
N ILE A 314 -1.40 -17.26 -3.80
CA ILE A 314 -1.38 -15.80 -3.92
C ILE A 314 -0.79 -15.22 -2.65
N ALA A 315 0.14 -14.29 -2.79
CA ALA A 315 0.67 -13.51 -1.67
C ALA A 315 1.23 -12.17 -2.15
N GLU A 316 1.03 -11.13 -1.38
CA GLU A 316 1.83 -9.94 -1.50
C GLU A 316 3.25 -10.24 -1.04
N VAL A 317 4.24 -9.77 -1.79
CA VAL A 317 5.65 -10.04 -1.55
C VAL A 317 6.42 -8.74 -1.34
N GLU A 318 7.52 -8.84 -0.61
CA GLU A 318 8.38 -7.70 -0.37
C GLU A 318 9.17 -7.32 -1.63
N ARG A 319 9.69 -6.09 -1.62
CA ARG A 319 10.48 -5.53 -2.71
C ARG A 319 11.63 -6.45 -3.13
N ASP A 320 12.39 -6.95 -2.17
CA ASP A 320 13.60 -7.74 -2.44
C ASP A 320 13.26 -9.12 -3.00
N ASP A 321 12.15 -9.73 -2.54
CA ASP A 321 11.62 -10.99 -3.07
C ASP A 321 11.15 -10.83 -4.52
N ALA A 322 10.44 -9.73 -4.84
CA ALA A 322 10.02 -9.42 -6.19
C ALA A 322 11.22 -9.23 -7.14
N LEU A 323 12.27 -8.53 -6.70
CA LEU A 323 13.50 -8.34 -7.47
C LEU A 323 14.30 -9.65 -7.61
N GLU A 324 14.28 -10.53 -6.62
CA GLU A 324 14.89 -11.85 -6.71
C GLU A 324 14.15 -12.74 -7.71
N ALA A 325 12.82 -12.73 -7.71
CA ALA A 325 12.01 -13.42 -8.71
C ALA A 325 12.32 -12.95 -10.13
N ASP A 326 12.50 -11.65 -10.37
CA ASP A 326 12.92 -11.10 -11.66
C ASP A 326 14.31 -11.59 -12.09
N ARG A 327 15.25 -11.66 -11.15
CA ARG A 327 16.60 -12.19 -11.45
C ARG A 327 16.53 -13.66 -11.84
N ALA A 328 15.72 -14.46 -11.12
CA ALA A 328 15.51 -15.87 -11.44
C ALA A 328 14.87 -16.05 -12.82
N GLU A 329 13.89 -15.23 -13.18
CA GLU A 329 13.22 -15.26 -14.49
C GLU A 329 14.20 -14.88 -15.62
N ARG A 330 15.01 -13.82 -15.44
CA ARG A 330 16.05 -13.44 -16.41
C ARG A 330 17.13 -14.51 -16.55
N ALA A 331 17.56 -15.11 -15.44
CA ALA A 331 18.53 -16.20 -15.45
C ALA A 331 18.00 -17.44 -16.19
N ALA A 332 16.70 -17.76 -16.02
CA ALA A 332 16.06 -18.87 -16.73
C ALA A 332 15.97 -18.65 -18.26
N LYS A 333 15.81 -17.39 -18.69
CA LYS A 333 15.77 -17.00 -20.13
C LYS A 333 17.17 -16.83 -20.74
N SER A 334 18.20 -16.65 -19.92
CA SER A 334 19.57 -16.40 -20.38
C SER A 334 20.32 -17.72 -20.66
N THR A 335 20.91 -17.84 -21.85
CA THR A 335 21.81 -18.95 -22.19
C THR A 335 23.22 -18.54 -21.79
N VAL A 336 23.71 -19.02 -20.65
CA VAL A 336 25.09 -18.78 -20.25
C VAL A 336 25.97 -19.87 -20.87
N GLN A 337 26.74 -19.51 -21.89
CA GLN A 337 27.87 -20.32 -22.34
C GLN A 337 29.07 -20.01 -21.45
N VAL A 338 29.42 -20.91 -20.55
CA VAL A 338 30.63 -20.78 -19.75
C VAL A 338 31.77 -21.48 -20.48
N THR A 339 32.64 -20.71 -21.10
CA THR A 339 33.94 -21.20 -21.55
C THR A 339 34.88 -21.35 -20.35
N ARG A 340 35.24 -22.58 -20.04
CA ARG A 340 36.24 -22.86 -19.00
C ARG A 340 37.61 -22.56 -19.57
N ASN A 341 38.24 -21.47 -19.15
CA ASN A 341 39.62 -21.15 -19.47
C ASN A 341 40.62 -21.96 -18.58
N ASP A 342 40.62 -23.27 -18.74
CA ASP A 342 41.76 -24.09 -18.30
C ASP A 342 42.53 -24.46 -19.55
N ARG A 343 43.76 -23.93 -19.67
CA ARG A 343 44.72 -24.35 -20.71
C ARG A 343 45.01 -25.85 -20.51
N ALA A 344 44.37 -26.68 -21.30
CA ALA A 344 44.75 -28.04 -21.45
C ALA A 344 46.05 -28.08 -22.29
N GLN A 345 47.10 -28.66 -21.75
CA GLN A 345 48.37 -28.85 -22.43
C GLN A 345 48.33 -29.85 -23.59
N ASP A 346 47.18 -30.44 -23.90
CA ASP A 346 47.07 -31.55 -24.85
C ASP A 346 46.03 -31.35 -25.98
N GLY A 347 45.88 -30.17 -26.48
CA GLY A 347 45.20 -29.91 -27.81
C GLY A 347 43.84 -30.58 -28.10
N LYS A 348 43.09 -31.04 -27.08
CA LYS A 348 41.70 -31.57 -27.25
C LYS A 348 40.63 -30.48 -27.13
N PRO A 349 39.55 -30.57 -27.90
CA PRO A 349 38.43 -29.59 -27.80
C PRO A 349 37.86 -29.55 -26.39
N LEU A 350 37.65 -28.34 -25.84
CA LEU A 350 37.03 -28.11 -24.53
C LEU A 350 35.56 -28.51 -24.57
N ASP A 351 35.18 -29.42 -23.68
CA ASP A 351 33.77 -29.73 -23.45
C ASP A 351 33.03 -28.52 -22.83
N LEU A 352 32.01 -28.08 -23.53
CA LEU A 352 31.07 -27.08 -23.04
C LEU A 352 30.26 -27.66 -21.85
N VAL A 353 30.62 -27.30 -20.64
CA VAL A 353 29.80 -27.68 -19.48
C VAL A 353 28.63 -26.72 -19.39
N THR A 354 27.46 -27.22 -19.79
CA THR A 354 26.19 -26.54 -19.55
C THR A 354 25.89 -26.63 -18.04
N LEU A 355 26.05 -25.51 -17.31
CA LEU A 355 25.60 -25.47 -15.92
C LEU A 355 24.05 -25.58 -15.88
N PRO A 356 23.48 -26.36 -14.94
CA PRO A 356 22.04 -26.41 -14.80
C PRO A 356 21.54 -25.00 -14.50
N LYS A 357 20.63 -24.51 -15.35
CA LYS A 357 19.90 -23.26 -15.11
C LYS A 357 19.11 -23.41 -13.81
N ALA A 358 19.21 -22.44 -12.93
CA ALA A 358 18.18 -22.27 -11.92
C ALA A 358 16.86 -22.07 -12.68
N GLY A 359 15.89 -22.95 -12.45
CA GLY A 359 14.57 -22.83 -13.07
C GLY A 359 13.90 -21.53 -12.63
N PRO A 360 12.93 -21.03 -13.40
CA PRO A 360 12.11 -19.92 -12.95
C PRO A 360 11.39 -20.30 -11.66
N ARG A 361 11.09 -19.32 -10.81
CA ARG A 361 10.25 -19.53 -9.62
C ARG A 361 8.89 -20.14 -10.03
N PRO A 362 8.23 -20.93 -9.17
CA PRO A 362 6.92 -21.53 -9.48
C PRO A 362 5.79 -20.51 -9.52
N TYR A 363 6.08 -19.25 -9.30
CA TYR A 363 5.15 -18.13 -9.31
C TYR A 363 5.63 -17.00 -10.25
N THR A 364 4.71 -16.10 -10.57
CA THR A 364 4.94 -14.84 -11.29
C THR A 364 4.62 -13.68 -10.37
N VAL A 365 5.40 -12.62 -10.42
CA VAL A 365 5.13 -11.38 -9.66
C VAL A 365 4.43 -10.38 -10.57
N HIS A 366 3.23 -9.99 -10.18
CA HIS A 366 2.41 -8.94 -10.78
C HIS A 366 2.69 -7.61 -10.08
N ARG A 367 2.61 -6.51 -10.84
CA ARG A 367 2.98 -5.17 -10.38
C ARG A 367 1.96 -4.15 -10.81
N ALA A 368 1.32 -3.51 -9.84
CA ALA A 368 0.46 -2.37 -10.06
C ALA A 368 0.79 -1.25 -9.07
N LEU A 369 0.10 -0.14 -9.22
CA LEU A 369 0.01 0.86 -8.16
C LEU A 369 -1.18 0.52 -7.28
N GLU A 370 -0.93 0.41 -5.97
CA GLU A 370 -1.98 0.17 -4.97
C GLU A 370 -2.86 1.42 -4.84
N PRO A 371 -4.18 1.29 -4.59
CA PRO A 371 -5.02 2.42 -4.23
C PRO A 371 -4.69 2.93 -2.82
N ALA A 372 -3.45 3.33 -2.61
CA ALA A 372 -2.93 3.87 -1.36
C ALA A 372 -1.67 4.67 -1.62
N TYR A 373 -1.39 5.67 -0.80
CA TYR A 373 -0.18 6.47 -0.92
C TYR A 373 0.56 6.63 0.40
N THR A 374 1.88 6.74 0.31
CA THR A 374 2.73 7.08 1.45
C THR A 374 2.93 8.57 1.52
N GLN A 375 2.75 9.14 2.71
CA GLN A 375 2.98 10.55 3.00
C GLN A 375 4.10 10.76 4.02
N LEU A 376 4.67 11.97 4.02
CA LEU A 376 5.40 12.55 5.13
C LEU A 376 4.41 13.40 5.93
N ALA A 377 4.10 12.97 7.13
CA ALA A 377 3.21 13.69 8.04
C ALA A 377 4.02 14.63 8.94
N LEU A 378 3.56 15.87 9.05
CA LEU A 378 4.13 16.93 9.88
C LEU A 378 3.11 17.33 10.95
N ASN A 379 3.39 17.02 12.21
CA ASN A 379 2.50 17.31 13.31
C ASN A 379 2.53 18.81 13.66
N GLY A 380 1.44 19.52 13.39
CA GLY A 380 1.31 20.96 13.61
C GLY A 380 0.79 21.37 14.98
N SER A 381 0.52 20.42 15.90
CA SER A 381 -0.12 20.76 17.18
C SER A 381 0.80 21.53 18.14
N SER A 382 2.10 21.30 18.06
CA SER A 382 3.06 21.89 19.00
C SER A 382 4.48 21.95 18.44
N GLY A 383 5.42 22.47 19.23
CA GLY A 383 6.83 22.51 18.86
C GLY A 383 7.16 23.41 17.66
N PRO A 384 8.28 23.16 16.98
CA PRO A 384 8.68 23.97 15.83
C PRO A 384 7.71 23.92 14.66
N LEU A 385 7.02 22.80 14.45
CA LEU A 385 6.08 22.58 13.36
C LEU A 385 4.70 23.22 13.58
N ALA A 386 4.44 23.81 14.75
CA ALA A 386 3.27 24.66 14.95
C ALA A 386 3.32 25.93 14.05
N ASP A 387 4.53 26.41 13.71
CA ASP A 387 4.71 27.49 12.75
C ASP A 387 4.61 26.96 11.31
N GLU A 388 3.61 27.42 10.55
CA GLU A 388 3.37 27.04 9.15
C GLU A 388 4.63 27.25 8.29
N ARG A 389 5.40 28.32 8.53
CA ARG A 389 6.62 28.62 7.76
C ARG A 389 7.66 27.51 7.93
N VAL A 390 7.77 26.93 9.14
CA VAL A 390 8.65 25.79 9.42
C VAL A 390 8.14 24.55 8.75
N ARG A 391 6.84 24.25 8.77
CA ARG A 391 6.24 23.12 8.05
C ARG A 391 6.49 23.23 6.56
N ARG A 392 6.21 24.38 5.96
CA ARG A 392 6.45 24.63 4.53
C ARG A 392 7.93 24.53 4.16
N ALA A 393 8.83 24.98 5.04
CA ALA A 393 10.28 24.83 4.83
C ALA A 393 10.70 23.36 4.79
N VAL A 394 10.23 22.55 5.76
CA VAL A 394 10.47 21.09 5.80
C VAL A 394 9.91 20.43 4.54
N ALA A 395 8.68 20.73 4.16
CA ALA A 395 8.02 20.17 2.98
C ALA A 395 8.75 20.50 1.68
N ARG A 396 9.20 21.75 1.50
CA ARG A 396 9.95 22.20 0.30
C ARG A 396 11.40 21.71 0.25
N ALA A 397 11.95 21.23 1.35
CA ALA A 397 13.27 20.60 1.38
C ALA A 397 13.25 19.17 0.84
N VAL A 398 12.08 18.52 0.79
CA VAL A 398 11.94 17.11 0.39
C VAL A 398 11.88 16.98 -1.13
N ASP A 399 12.86 16.27 -1.70
CA ASP A 399 12.84 15.84 -3.12
C ASP A 399 11.94 14.60 -3.26
N ARG A 400 10.63 14.84 -3.41
CA ARG A 400 9.62 13.80 -3.59
C ARG A 400 9.87 12.95 -4.84
N GLY A 401 10.41 13.57 -5.92
CA GLY A 401 10.75 12.87 -7.16
C GLY A 401 11.84 11.81 -6.95
N THR A 402 12.90 12.15 -6.19
CA THR A 402 13.95 11.18 -5.84
C THR A 402 13.42 10.06 -4.95
N LEU A 403 12.51 10.36 -4.01
CA LEU A 403 11.88 9.34 -3.17
C LEU A 403 11.01 8.39 -3.99
N ALA A 404 10.12 8.91 -4.84
CA ALA A 404 9.26 8.12 -5.73
C ALA A 404 10.10 7.21 -6.66
N ARG A 405 11.14 7.76 -7.32
CA ARG A 405 12.05 6.96 -8.16
C ARG A 405 12.76 5.84 -7.39
N SER A 406 13.13 6.08 -6.14
CA SER A 406 13.82 5.06 -5.33
C SER A 406 12.92 3.89 -4.93
N VAL A 407 11.62 4.10 -4.86
CA VAL A 407 10.62 3.09 -4.48
C VAL A 407 10.04 2.39 -5.72
N LEU A 408 9.57 3.14 -6.68
CA LEU A 408 8.81 2.65 -7.84
C LEU A 408 9.70 2.22 -9.01
N GLY A 409 10.82 2.94 -9.23
CA GLY A 409 11.72 2.69 -10.35
C GLY A 409 12.28 1.27 -10.44
N PRO A 410 12.70 0.63 -9.34
CA PRO A 410 13.19 -0.75 -9.36
C PRO A 410 12.18 -1.77 -9.89
N HIS A 411 10.87 -1.46 -9.80
CA HIS A 411 9.78 -2.31 -10.26
C HIS A 411 9.26 -1.94 -11.66
N GLY A 412 9.84 -0.92 -12.29
CA GLY A 412 9.38 -0.43 -13.60
C GLY A 412 8.04 0.32 -13.54
N LEU A 413 7.61 0.73 -12.34
CA LEU A 413 6.38 1.48 -12.15
C LEU A 413 6.59 2.99 -12.39
N PRO A 414 5.54 3.73 -12.79
CA PRO A 414 5.59 5.18 -12.96
C PRO A 414 6.08 5.86 -11.68
N SER A 415 7.19 6.61 -11.79
CA SER A 415 7.92 7.13 -10.63
C SER A 415 7.70 8.63 -10.40
N LYS A 416 6.52 9.14 -10.74
CA LYS A 416 6.11 10.51 -10.43
C LYS A 416 5.67 10.62 -8.97
N PRO A 417 6.02 11.72 -8.26
CA PRO A 417 5.43 11.98 -6.96
C PRO A 417 3.92 12.24 -7.08
N LEU A 418 3.17 11.86 -6.08
CA LEU A 418 1.72 12.07 -6.07
C LEU A 418 1.39 13.56 -5.93
N GLY A 419 0.49 14.06 -6.78
CA GLY A 419 0.12 15.48 -6.86
C GLY A 419 -1.16 15.84 -6.11
N SER A 420 -1.92 14.86 -5.62
CA SER A 420 -3.18 15.06 -4.91
C SER A 420 -3.19 14.24 -3.63
N HIS A 421 -3.91 14.73 -2.60
CA HIS A 421 -4.22 13.99 -1.38
C HIS A 421 -5.50 13.15 -1.53
N LEU A 422 -6.35 13.52 -2.47
CA LEU A 422 -7.72 13.03 -2.56
C LEU A 422 -7.90 11.96 -3.64
N LEU A 423 -7.22 12.12 -4.77
CA LEU A 423 -7.32 11.22 -5.91
C LEU A 423 -5.95 10.72 -6.35
N MET A 424 -5.92 9.53 -6.93
CA MET A 424 -4.73 8.91 -7.49
C MET A 424 -4.63 9.15 -9.01
N PRO A 425 -3.42 9.14 -9.60
CA PRO A 425 -3.26 9.19 -11.05
C PRO A 425 -4.06 8.08 -11.74
N GLY A 426 -4.86 8.45 -12.71
CA GLY A 426 -5.76 7.54 -13.43
C GLY A 426 -7.20 7.58 -12.97
N GLN A 427 -7.51 8.06 -11.77
CA GLN A 427 -8.90 8.30 -11.36
C GLN A 427 -9.50 9.50 -12.10
N PRO A 428 -10.81 9.46 -12.41
CA PRO A 428 -11.52 10.63 -12.93
C PRO A 428 -11.34 11.84 -12.01
N GLY A 429 -11.13 13.01 -12.59
CA GLY A 429 -10.93 14.25 -11.83
C GLY A 429 -9.56 14.44 -11.19
N TYR A 430 -8.62 13.49 -11.30
CA TYR A 430 -7.27 13.69 -10.77
C TYR A 430 -6.60 14.93 -11.35
N SER A 431 -6.10 15.79 -10.48
CA SER A 431 -5.28 16.95 -10.84
C SER A 431 -4.17 17.17 -9.81
N ASP A 432 -3.01 17.65 -10.27
CA ASP A 432 -1.85 17.91 -9.41
C ASP A 432 -1.97 19.31 -8.78
N GLN A 433 -2.26 19.36 -7.48
CA GLN A 433 -2.39 20.58 -6.70
C GLN A 433 -1.11 20.92 -5.89
N SER A 434 -0.03 20.15 -6.05
CA SER A 434 1.21 20.35 -5.29
C SER A 434 1.90 21.69 -5.53
N ALA A 435 1.51 22.42 -6.58
CA ALA A 435 1.94 23.79 -6.85
C ALA A 435 1.56 24.76 -5.72
N ALA A 436 0.50 24.48 -4.95
CA ALA A 436 0.10 25.31 -3.79
C ALA A 436 1.15 25.31 -2.65
N LEU A 437 1.94 24.24 -2.53
CA LEU A 437 3.10 24.19 -1.64
C LEU A 437 4.29 24.98 -2.20
N GLY A 438 4.42 25.00 -3.50
CA GLY A 438 5.59 25.48 -4.24
C GLY A 438 6.58 24.36 -4.56
N PRO A 439 7.53 24.62 -5.47
CA PRO A 439 8.52 23.62 -5.88
C PRO A 439 9.49 23.26 -4.75
N GLN A 440 10.10 22.10 -4.86
CA GLN A 440 11.26 21.73 -4.03
C GLN A 440 12.36 22.77 -4.21
N ASP A 441 12.81 23.39 -3.09
CA ASP A 441 13.80 24.46 -3.10
C ASP A 441 14.47 24.59 -1.73
N VAL A 442 15.71 24.17 -1.63
CA VAL A 442 16.54 24.20 -0.40
C VAL A 442 16.77 25.64 0.05
N THR A 443 17.03 26.57 -0.88
CA THR A 443 17.30 27.97 -0.56
C THR A 443 16.05 28.67 0.00
N ALA A 444 14.90 28.44 -0.63
CA ALA A 444 13.63 28.96 -0.13
C ALA A 444 13.28 28.36 1.23
N ALA A 445 13.54 27.06 1.44
CA ALA A 445 13.32 26.40 2.73
C ALA A 445 14.16 27.06 3.85
N GLN A 446 15.44 27.30 3.60
CA GLN A 446 16.33 27.97 4.55
C GLN A 446 15.88 29.41 4.84
N LYS A 447 15.42 30.14 3.81
CA LYS A 447 14.87 31.50 3.97
C LYS A 447 13.61 31.49 4.85
N MET A 448 12.68 30.55 4.64
CA MET A 448 11.50 30.41 5.47
C MET A 448 11.84 30.12 6.94
N LEU A 449 12.86 29.28 7.19
CA LEU A 449 13.34 29.04 8.56
C LEU A 449 13.89 30.32 9.20
N ALA A 450 14.65 31.11 8.45
CA ALA A 450 15.15 32.40 8.91
C ALA A 450 14.01 33.41 9.22
N GLU A 451 13.00 33.48 8.36
CA GLU A 451 11.78 34.30 8.52
C GLU A 451 10.94 33.84 9.74
N ALA A 452 10.97 32.56 10.09
CA ALA A 452 10.38 32.00 11.31
C ALA A 452 11.20 32.28 12.57
N GLY A 453 12.31 33.03 12.44
CA GLY A 453 13.15 33.46 13.55
C GLY A 453 14.24 32.50 13.97
N TRP A 454 14.50 31.45 13.15
CA TRP A 454 15.64 30.57 13.35
C TRP A 454 16.91 31.19 12.75
N LYS A 455 18.02 31.17 13.48
CA LYS A 455 19.29 31.82 13.10
C LYS A 455 20.40 30.80 12.84
N GLY A 456 21.38 31.17 12.03
CA GLY A 456 22.45 30.27 11.63
C GLY A 456 22.06 29.44 10.41
N GLY A 457 22.26 28.16 10.45
CA GLY A 457 22.03 27.25 9.31
C GLY A 457 23.22 27.16 8.36
N PRO A 458 23.10 26.41 7.27
CA PRO A 458 24.12 26.30 6.23
C PRO A 458 24.44 27.67 5.61
N ARG A 459 25.72 27.87 5.23
CA ARG A 459 26.11 29.09 4.49
C ARG A 459 25.54 28.99 3.07
N SER A 460 24.92 30.07 2.60
CA SER A 460 24.50 30.17 1.20
C SER A 460 25.72 30.11 0.27
N GLU A 461 25.54 29.65 -0.97
CA GLU A 461 26.64 29.63 -1.97
C GLU A 461 27.23 31.02 -2.23
N GLU A 462 26.44 32.09 -2.07
CA GLU A 462 26.90 33.47 -2.20
C GLU A 462 27.80 33.89 -1.03
N GLU A 463 27.47 33.48 0.21
CA GLU A 463 28.32 33.73 1.39
C GLU A 463 29.60 32.90 1.34
N ALA A 464 29.56 31.68 0.79
CA ALA A 464 30.74 30.86 0.58
C ALA A 464 31.71 31.46 -0.47
N LYS A 465 31.19 32.09 -1.51
CA LYS A 465 31.97 32.83 -2.53
C LYS A 465 32.53 34.15 -1.99
N GLY A 466 31.84 34.82 -1.08
CA GLY A 466 32.26 36.10 -0.48
C GLY A 466 33.39 35.98 0.55
N THR A 467 33.51 34.87 1.28
CA THR A 467 34.54 34.65 2.29
C THR A 467 35.86 34.17 1.68
N GLY A 468 35.83 33.49 0.53
CA GLY A 468 37.05 33.08 -0.18
C GLY A 468 37.87 34.24 -0.75
N ALA A 469 37.27 35.43 -0.85
CA ALA A 469 37.99 36.65 -1.33
C ALA A 469 38.59 37.47 -0.17
N ARG A 470 38.12 37.31 1.08
CA ARG A 470 38.64 38.07 2.24
C ARG A 470 39.77 37.35 2.98
N ASP A 471 39.83 36.00 2.98
CA ASP A 471 40.88 35.23 3.63
C ASP A 471 42.21 35.17 2.84
N ARG A 472 42.28 35.76 1.61
CA ARG A 472 43.51 35.84 0.81
C ARG A 472 44.30 37.14 0.96
N ALA A 473 43.79 38.11 1.76
CA ALA A 473 44.42 39.42 1.89
C ALA A 473 45.40 39.57 3.10
N ASP A 474 45.39 38.64 4.08
CA ASP A 474 46.16 38.82 5.32
C ASP A 474 47.15 37.67 5.67
N GLY A 475 47.81 37.06 4.68
CA GLY A 475 48.72 35.95 4.93
C GLY A 475 49.95 35.93 4.06
N ALA A 476 50.62 37.08 3.85
CA ALA A 476 51.93 37.13 3.20
C ALA A 476 53.03 37.58 4.16
N ARG A 477 53.67 36.65 4.86
CA ARG A 477 55.07 36.77 5.31
C ARG A 477 55.65 35.41 5.76
N SER A 478 56.66 35.02 5.00
CA SER A 478 57.90 34.31 5.29
C SER A 478 57.94 32.90 5.91
N GLY A 479 58.64 32.00 5.24
CA GLY A 479 59.33 30.85 5.82
C GLY A 479 59.47 29.67 4.84
N ASP A 480 60.65 29.56 4.26
CA ASP A 480 61.15 28.45 3.44
C ASP A 480 60.99 27.10 4.13
N ASP A 481 60.54 26.08 3.40
CA ASP A 481 61.27 24.83 3.14
C ASP A 481 60.39 23.85 2.32
N LYS A 482 60.96 23.35 1.24
CA LYS A 482 60.44 22.27 0.39
C LYS A 482 60.85 20.90 0.93
N PRO A 483 60.14 19.79 0.65
CA PRO A 483 60.36 19.20 -0.67
C PRO A 483 59.12 18.64 -1.38
N ALA A 484 59.34 18.40 -2.67
CA ALA A 484 58.44 17.97 -3.71
C ALA A 484 57.82 16.58 -3.53
N GLY A 485 56.58 16.43 -4.05
CA GLY A 485 55.93 15.13 -4.23
C GLY A 485 54.60 15.22 -4.93
N ALA A 486 54.61 14.92 -6.22
CA ALA A 486 53.53 14.40 -7.08
C ALA A 486 52.21 15.18 -7.18
N VAL A 487 52.11 15.93 -8.26
CA VAL A 487 50.84 16.40 -8.86
C VAL A 487 50.14 15.20 -9.51
N LEU A 488 48.93 14.87 -9.02
CA LEU A 488 47.98 14.03 -9.76
C LEU A 488 47.00 14.92 -10.51
N PRO A 489 46.68 14.60 -11.78
CA PRO A 489 45.80 15.43 -12.59
C PRO A 489 44.35 15.33 -12.11
N THR A 490 43.71 16.47 -11.93
CA THR A 490 42.29 16.62 -11.77
C THR A 490 41.56 16.25 -13.08
N TYR A 491 40.86 15.13 -13.04
CA TYR A 491 39.89 14.84 -14.07
C TYR A 491 38.52 15.36 -13.61
N ASP A 492 38.01 16.38 -14.29
CA ASP A 492 36.61 16.75 -14.29
C ASP A 492 35.82 15.61 -14.95
N VAL A 493 35.12 14.79 -14.15
CA VAL A 493 34.15 13.82 -14.63
C VAL A 493 32.80 14.27 -14.19
N PRO A 494 31.81 14.45 -15.10
CA PRO A 494 30.46 14.72 -14.71
C PRO A 494 29.92 13.52 -13.91
N LEU A 495 29.40 13.77 -12.71
CA LEU A 495 28.75 12.79 -11.86
C LEU A 495 27.49 12.27 -12.56
N SER A 496 27.59 11.20 -13.33
CA SER A 496 26.44 10.42 -13.74
C SER A 496 25.94 9.56 -12.56
N VAL A 497 24.69 9.69 -12.22
CA VAL A 497 23.99 9.11 -11.06
C VAL A 497 23.88 7.57 -11.11
N THR A 498 24.48 6.90 -12.10
CA THR A 498 24.31 5.46 -12.37
C THR A 498 25.41 4.55 -11.77
N GLN A 499 26.53 5.07 -11.30
CA GLN A 499 27.67 4.23 -10.86
C GLN A 499 27.58 3.58 -9.44
N PRO A 500 26.84 4.10 -8.43
CA PRO A 500 26.78 3.43 -7.13
C PRO A 500 26.00 2.11 -7.14
N ALA A 501 24.99 1.97 -7.98
CA ALA A 501 24.16 0.76 -8.06
C ALA A 501 24.93 -0.43 -8.69
N GLU A 502 25.70 -0.21 -9.76
CA GLU A 502 26.47 -1.27 -10.41
C GLU A 502 27.56 -1.84 -9.49
N ALA A 503 28.23 -1.00 -8.71
CA ALA A 503 29.24 -1.45 -7.77
C ALA A 503 28.67 -2.29 -6.60
N GLN A 504 27.45 -1.98 -6.15
CA GLN A 504 26.71 -2.80 -5.19
C GLN A 504 26.29 -4.14 -5.79
N TYR A 505 25.79 -4.16 -7.03
CA TYR A 505 25.41 -5.40 -7.72
C TYR A 505 26.61 -6.33 -7.96
N VAL A 506 27.77 -5.79 -8.31
CA VAL A 506 29.02 -6.57 -8.47
C VAL A 506 29.48 -7.16 -7.13
N ALA A 507 29.35 -6.42 -6.02
CA ALA A 507 29.74 -6.90 -4.70
C ALA A 507 28.78 -7.98 -4.16
N LEU A 508 27.47 -7.83 -4.37
CA LEU A 508 26.44 -8.83 -4.02
C LEU A 508 26.58 -10.09 -4.89
N GLY A 509 26.81 -9.95 -6.19
CA GLY A 509 27.10 -11.06 -7.09
C GLY A 509 28.32 -11.87 -6.65
N ARG A 510 29.40 -11.19 -6.27
CA ARG A 510 30.62 -11.82 -5.75
C ARG A 510 30.40 -12.53 -4.41
N GLN A 511 29.53 -11.99 -3.55
CA GLN A 511 29.16 -12.62 -2.28
C GLN A 511 28.34 -13.90 -2.51
N ALA A 512 27.40 -13.89 -3.46
CA ALA A 512 26.61 -15.05 -3.84
C ALA A 512 27.50 -16.17 -4.44
N GLU A 513 28.48 -15.81 -5.28
CA GLU A 513 29.47 -16.75 -5.82
C GLU A 513 30.31 -17.40 -4.73
N LEU A 514 30.75 -16.64 -3.72
CA LEU A 514 31.52 -17.16 -2.59
C LEU A 514 30.70 -18.09 -1.70
N TRP A 515 29.40 -17.82 -1.49
CA TRP A 515 28.48 -18.72 -0.79
C TRP A 515 28.19 -19.98 -1.59
N ALA A 516 28.00 -19.88 -2.92
CA ALA A 516 27.82 -21.01 -3.81
C ALA A 516 29.07 -21.90 -3.86
N ALA A 517 30.25 -21.31 -3.84
CA ALA A 517 31.52 -22.05 -3.74
C ALA A 517 31.69 -22.72 -2.38
N ALA A 518 31.24 -22.08 -1.28
CA ALA A 518 31.25 -22.66 0.07
C ALA A 518 30.29 -23.86 0.19
N ALA A 519 29.12 -23.79 -0.45
CA ALA A 519 28.11 -24.87 -0.43
C ALA A 519 28.58 -26.17 -1.10
N LYS A 520 29.53 -26.07 -2.05
CA LYS A 520 30.14 -27.24 -2.73
C LYS A 520 31.13 -28.03 -1.87
N HIS A 521 31.54 -27.50 -0.74
CA HIS A 521 32.52 -28.12 0.13
C HIS A 521 31.89 -28.43 1.51
N GLY A 522 32.11 -29.62 2.04
CA GLY A 522 31.60 -30.00 3.37
C GLY A 522 32.01 -28.95 4.44
N LYS A 523 31.12 -28.65 5.40
CA LYS A 523 31.26 -27.61 6.42
C LYS A 523 32.55 -27.66 7.26
N SER A 524 33.22 -28.80 7.29
CA SER A 524 34.51 -28.99 7.98
C SER A 524 35.75 -28.72 7.12
N SER A 525 35.62 -28.53 5.82
CA SER A 525 36.73 -28.38 4.90
C SER A 525 37.45 -27.03 5.05
N LYS A 526 38.76 -27.01 4.79
CA LYS A 526 39.58 -25.79 4.81
C LYS A 526 39.10 -24.78 3.76
N ALA A 527 38.56 -25.27 2.64
CA ALA A 527 38.01 -24.46 1.55
C ALA A 527 36.68 -23.75 1.98
N TYR A 528 35.81 -24.46 2.67
CA TYR A 528 34.58 -23.86 3.26
C TYR A 528 34.91 -22.74 4.24
N LYS A 529 35.84 -23.00 5.19
CA LYS A 529 36.26 -21.99 6.20
C LYS A 529 36.89 -20.75 5.54
N LYS A 530 37.66 -20.94 4.44
CA LYS A 530 38.27 -19.84 3.67
C LYS A 530 37.21 -19.03 2.92
N ALA A 531 36.20 -19.68 2.30
CA ALA A 531 35.13 -19.02 1.58
C ALA A 531 34.22 -18.24 2.51
N VAL A 532 33.84 -18.80 3.66
CA VAL A 532 33.04 -18.12 4.71
C VAL A 532 33.78 -16.90 5.26
N LYS A 533 35.11 -17.01 5.50
CA LYS A 533 35.93 -15.87 5.95
C LYS A 533 35.98 -14.76 4.89
N ALA A 534 36.10 -15.12 3.61
CA ALA A 534 36.12 -14.16 2.50
C ALA A 534 34.75 -13.48 2.31
N ALA A 535 33.66 -14.23 2.40
CA ALA A 535 32.30 -13.68 2.35
C ALA A 535 32.03 -12.72 3.52
N ARG A 536 32.49 -13.04 4.70
CA ARG A 536 32.36 -12.18 5.89
C ARG A 536 33.17 -10.89 5.74
N LEU A 537 34.38 -10.96 5.22
CA LEU A 537 35.23 -9.77 4.93
C LEU A 537 34.63 -8.89 3.85
N ALA A 538 34.05 -9.48 2.79
CA ALA A 538 33.35 -8.74 1.74
C ALA A 538 32.12 -8.01 2.29
N ARG A 539 31.36 -8.64 3.21
CA ARG A 539 30.22 -8.03 3.90
C ARG A 539 30.65 -6.87 4.81
N THR A 540 31.75 -7.05 5.56
CA THR A 540 32.27 -5.98 6.40
C THR A 540 32.78 -4.81 5.56
N ALA A 541 33.50 -5.07 4.47
CA ALA A 541 33.95 -4.03 3.55
C ALA A 541 32.81 -3.31 2.81
N LEU A 542 31.70 -4.01 2.54
CA LEU A 542 30.49 -3.40 1.98
C LEU A 542 29.82 -2.50 3.03
N ALA A 543 29.65 -2.97 4.26
CA ALA A 543 29.10 -2.20 5.38
C ALA A 543 29.99 -1.00 5.76
N GLU A 544 31.33 -1.16 5.73
CA GLU A 544 32.28 -0.05 5.94
C GLU A 544 32.25 0.95 4.79
N ARG A 545 31.99 0.51 3.55
CA ARG A 545 31.83 1.38 2.39
C ARG A 545 30.48 2.06 2.34
N GLU A 546 29.42 1.40 2.79
CA GLU A 546 28.10 2.01 3.04
C GLU A 546 28.18 3.05 4.17
N ALA A 547 28.95 2.77 5.21
CA ALA A 547 29.26 3.72 6.27
C ALA A 547 30.23 4.83 5.82
N SER A 548 31.12 4.56 4.84
CA SER A 548 32.09 5.51 4.29
C SER A 548 31.64 6.23 3.02
N VAL A 549 30.49 5.88 2.42
CA VAL A 549 29.74 6.84 1.59
C VAL A 549 29.38 7.97 2.53
N ALA A 550 30.36 8.85 2.67
CA ALA A 550 30.46 9.90 3.66
C ALA A 550 29.09 10.53 3.87
N GLN A 551 28.61 10.44 5.10
CA GLN A 551 27.61 11.42 5.51
C GLN A 551 28.20 12.77 5.13
N PRO A 552 27.58 13.53 4.21
CA PRO A 552 28.07 14.87 3.92
C PRO A 552 28.26 15.56 5.27
N PRO A 553 29.30 16.36 5.47
CA PRO A 553 29.58 16.97 6.76
C PRO A 553 28.29 17.64 7.23
N ARG A 554 27.81 17.25 8.41
CA ARG A 554 26.55 17.75 8.96
C ARG A 554 26.56 19.27 8.88
N GLN A 555 25.58 19.83 8.19
CA GLN A 555 25.43 21.26 8.02
C GLN A 555 25.26 21.96 9.39
N ARG A 556 25.62 23.24 9.49
CA ARG A 556 25.36 24.01 10.70
C ARG A 556 23.84 24.03 10.97
N PRO A 557 23.37 23.69 12.18
CA PRO A 557 21.96 23.72 12.48
C PRO A 557 21.43 25.14 12.57
N PHE A 558 20.15 25.31 12.23
CA PHE A 558 19.39 26.48 12.63
C PHE A 558 19.17 26.46 14.15
N VAL A 559 19.24 27.64 14.81
CA VAL A 559 19.16 27.79 16.26
C VAL A 559 18.15 28.90 16.62
N LYS A 560 17.29 28.66 17.60
CA LYS A 560 16.39 29.64 18.18
C LYS A 560 16.47 29.56 19.71
N ASN A 561 16.71 30.68 20.38
CA ASN A 561 16.89 30.75 21.84
C ASN A 561 17.98 29.78 22.37
N GLY A 562 19.08 29.67 21.63
CA GLY A 562 20.22 28.78 21.98
C GLY A 562 20.02 27.29 21.74
N LYS A 563 18.82 26.86 21.29
CA LYS A 563 18.50 25.46 20.99
C LYS A 563 18.51 25.20 19.48
N PRO A 564 19.13 24.10 19.01
CA PRO A 564 19.09 23.72 17.60
C PRO A 564 17.66 23.33 17.21
N LEU A 565 17.28 23.58 15.93
CA LEU A 565 16.05 23.06 15.36
C LEU A 565 16.19 21.55 15.22
N THR A 566 15.52 20.83 16.08
CA THR A 566 15.51 19.37 16.11
C THR A 566 14.07 18.88 16.02
N LEU A 567 13.83 17.88 15.16
CA LEU A 567 12.53 17.28 14.95
C LEU A 567 12.62 15.78 15.25
N ARG A 568 11.66 15.27 16.02
CA ARG A 568 11.51 13.85 16.34
C ARG A 568 10.86 13.14 15.15
N PHE A 569 11.60 12.24 14.52
CA PHE A 569 11.16 11.48 13.37
C PHE A 569 10.89 10.03 13.77
N VAL A 570 9.62 9.66 13.90
CA VAL A 570 9.22 8.30 14.28
C VAL A 570 9.11 7.44 13.02
N VAL A 571 9.73 6.26 13.06
CA VAL A 571 9.75 5.30 11.95
C VAL A 571 9.41 3.89 12.47
N PRO A 572 8.72 3.05 11.67
CA PRO A 572 8.39 1.70 12.10
C PRO A 572 9.63 0.80 12.09
N GLU A 573 9.68 -0.14 13.04
CA GLU A 573 10.68 -1.21 13.14
C GLU A 573 10.01 -2.58 12.92
N GLY A 574 10.73 -3.50 12.30
CA GLY A 574 10.27 -4.87 12.09
C GLY A 574 10.30 -5.31 10.64
N PRO A 575 9.97 -6.58 10.36
CA PRO A 575 9.87 -7.11 9.01
C PRO A 575 8.81 -6.35 8.18
N GLY A 576 9.06 -6.15 6.88
CA GLY A 576 8.14 -5.41 5.99
C GLY A 576 8.26 -3.89 6.06
N THR A 577 9.08 -3.32 6.96
CA THR A 577 9.24 -1.86 7.13
C THR A 577 10.50 -1.30 6.45
N GLU A 578 11.31 -2.15 5.83
CA GLU A 578 12.62 -1.79 5.25
C GLU A 578 12.51 -0.66 4.23
N GLN A 579 11.47 -0.68 3.42
CA GLN A 579 11.22 0.36 2.41
C GLN A 579 10.98 1.71 3.06
N LEU A 580 10.12 1.79 4.08
CA LEU A 580 9.84 3.04 4.82
C LEU A 580 11.08 3.57 5.52
N ARG A 581 11.88 2.70 6.16
CA ARG A 581 13.17 3.09 6.78
C ARG A 581 14.18 3.61 5.76
N SER A 582 14.22 3.03 4.56
CA SER A 582 15.06 3.54 3.47
C SER A 582 14.62 4.95 3.04
N VAL A 583 13.31 5.19 2.92
CA VAL A 583 12.76 6.52 2.62
C VAL A 583 13.07 7.49 3.76
N ALA A 584 12.85 7.11 5.01
CA ALA A 584 13.16 7.93 6.19
C ALA A 584 14.61 8.35 6.21
N SER A 585 15.56 7.44 5.97
CA SER A 585 16.98 7.73 5.91
C SER A 585 17.34 8.77 4.83
N ARG A 586 16.61 8.82 3.71
CA ARG A 586 16.77 9.85 2.67
C ARG A 586 16.20 11.19 3.13
N VAL A 587 15.02 11.18 3.79
CA VAL A 587 14.42 12.40 4.36
C VAL A 587 15.35 13.01 5.43
N VAL A 588 15.94 12.20 6.32
CA VAL A 588 16.94 12.67 7.30
C VAL A 588 18.07 13.44 6.64
N ARG A 589 18.62 12.93 5.54
CA ARG A 589 19.66 13.64 4.79
C ARG A 589 19.19 14.95 4.18
N MET A 590 17.93 14.99 3.68
CA MET A 590 17.34 16.21 3.15
C MET A 590 17.13 17.27 4.26
N MET A 591 16.76 16.85 5.46
CA MET A 591 16.65 17.73 6.62
C MET A 591 18.01 18.26 7.05
N ASP A 592 19.04 17.40 7.14
CA ASP A 592 20.40 17.83 7.45
C ASP A 592 20.92 18.88 6.44
N ASN A 593 20.58 18.74 5.14
CA ASN A 593 20.98 19.68 4.08
C ASN A 593 20.42 21.09 4.29
N ILE A 594 19.25 21.22 4.88
CA ILE A 594 18.67 22.55 5.21
C ILE A 594 19.03 23.02 6.62
N GLY A 595 19.84 22.25 7.37
CA GLY A 595 20.24 22.61 8.75
C GLY A 595 19.20 22.29 9.82
N VAL A 596 18.28 21.36 9.55
CA VAL A 596 17.34 20.79 10.51
C VAL A 596 17.88 19.47 11.03
N ARG A 597 17.96 19.31 12.34
CA ARG A 597 18.33 18.03 12.97
C ARG A 597 17.13 17.12 13.06
N THR A 598 17.37 15.84 12.89
CA THR A 598 16.35 14.81 13.11
C THR A 598 16.80 13.84 14.19
N GLU A 599 15.91 13.57 15.14
CA GLU A 599 16.06 12.51 16.12
C GLU A 599 15.15 11.34 15.69
N VAL A 600 15.77 10.28 15.19
CA VAL A 600 15.03 9.11 14.69
C VAL A 600 14.68 8.23 15.87
N VAL A 601 13.38 7.93 16.02
CA VAL A 601 12.81 7.02 17.01
C VAL A 601 12.22 5.82 16.27
N GLU A 602 12.78 4.65 16.51
CA GLU A 602 12.26 3.39 15.97
C GLU A 602 11.17 2.86 16.91
N ALA A 603 10.00 2.54 16.35
CA ALA A 603 8.84 2.06 17.10
C ALA A 603 8.40 0.70 16.55
N GLY A 604 8.19 -0.26 17.45
CA GLY A 604 7.69 -1.58 17.09
C GLY A 604 6.31 -1.51 16.44
N GLU A 605 6.01 -2.45 15.56
CA GLU A 605 4.84 -2.46 14.69
C GLU A 605 3.52 -2.24 15.44
N GLN A 606 3.29 -2.95 16.54
CA GLN A 606 2.05 -2.85 17.35
C GLN A 606 1.86 -1.48 18.02
N GLY A 607 2.95 -0.78 18.37
CA GLY A 607 2.90 0.55 19.01
C GLY A 607 3.01 1.72 18.04
N TYR A 608 3.54 1.48 16.83
CA TYR A 608 3.85 2.56 15.89
C TYR A 608 2.65 3.46 15.62
N PHE A 609 1.52 2.88 15.25
CA PHE A 609 0.36 3.69 14.91
C PHE A 609 -0.34 4.23 16.16
N LYS A 610 -0.65 3.35 17.13
CA LYS A 610 -1.44 3.69 18.32
C LYS A 610 -0.72 4.65 19.25
N ASP A 611 0.54 4.32 19.61
CA ASP A 611 1.25 5.01 20.68
C ASP A 611 1.98 6.27 20.18
N TYR A 612 2.23 6.37 18.84
CA TYR A 612 2.94 7.52 18.27
C TYR A 612 2.06 8.33 17.32
N ILE A 613 1.47 7.70 16.28
CA ILE A 613 0.75 8.45 15.24
C ILE A 613 -0.56 9.00 15.77
N ALA A 614 -1.44 8.14 16.25
CA ALA A 614 -2.74 8.52 16.79
C ALA A 614 -2.59 9.38 18.07
N ALA A 615 -1.64 9.04 18.94
CA ALA A 615 -1.34 9.81 20.13
C ALA A 615 -0.70 11.18 19.84
N GLY A 616 -0.10 11.37 18.64
CA GLY A 616 0.59 12.61 18.26
C GLY A 616 1.99 12.76 18.85
N GLU A 617 2.60 11.66 19.24
CA GLU A 617 3.90 11.60 19.86
C GLU A 617 5.04 11.62 18.83
N TYR A 618 4.97 12.53 17.86
CA TYR A 618 5.94 12.72 16.78
C TYR A 618 5.94 14.18 16.29
N ASP A 619 7.04 14.62 15.67
CA ASP A 619 7.08 15.81 14.82
C ASP A 619 6.93 15.40 13.35
N ILE A 620 7.69 14.38 12.91
CA ILE A 620 7.65 13.81 11.55
C ILE A 620 7.36 12.33 11.62
N ALA A 621 6.52 11.83 10.70
CA ALA A 621 6.25 10.40 10.56
C ALA A 621 6.01 10.01 9.09
N LEU A 622 6.11 8.71 8.78
CA LEU A 622 5.78 8.11 7.47
C LEU A 622 4.71 7.07 7.66
N TYR A 623 3.56 7.27 7.07
CA TYR A 623 2.49 6.27 7.00
C TYR A 623 1.66 6.46 5.73
N SER A 624 0.73 5.54 5.48
CA SER A 624 -0.03 5.51 4.24
C SER A 624 -1.52 5.69 4.50
N TRP A 625 -2.20 6.32 3.52
CA TRP A 625 -3.64 6.39 3.46
C TRP A 625 -4.16 5.61 2.25
N PRO A 626 -5.29 4.94 2.37
CA PRO A 626 -5.98 4.37 1.22
C PRO A 626 -6.51 5.49 0.31
N GLY A 627 -6.52 5.24 -0.98
CA GLY A 627 -7.24 6.03 -1.95
C GLY A 627 -8.67 5.49 -2.11
N THR A 628 -9.60 6.37 -2.37
CA THR A 628 -11.02 6.07 -2.44
C THR A 628 -11.64 6.69 -3.68
N PRO A 629 -12.74 6.16 -4.22
CA PRO A 629 -13.57 6.84 -5.20
C PRO A 629 -14.47 7.94 -4.59
N TYR A 630 -14.58 8.01 -3.25
CA TYR A 630 -15.48 8.87 -2.51
C TYR A 630 -14.75 9.88 -1.61
N PRO A 631 -13.89 10.74 -2.17
CA PRO A 631 -13.00 11.58 -1.39
C PRO A 631 -13.72 12.67 -0.59
N ALA A 632 -14.93 13.08 -0.97
CA ALA A 632 -15.70 14.07 -0.23
C ALA A 632 -16.03 13.58 1.18
N THR A 633 -16.33 12.30 1.32
CA THR A 633 -16.68 11.65 2.58
C THR A 633 -15.45 11.09 3.30
N ASP A 634 -14.67 10.25 2.60
CA ASP A 634 -13.62 9.45 3.24
C ASP A 634 -12.39 10.28 3.61
N ALA A 635 -12.07 11.34 2.85
CA ALA A 635 -10.91 12.17 3.13
C ALA A 635 -11.21 13.30 4.14
N ARG A 636 -12.46 13.68 4.34
CA ARG A 636 -12.82 14.73 5.28
C ARG A 636 -12.26 14.52 6.70
N PRO A 637 -12.44 13.36 7.35
CA PRO A 637 -11.91 13.16 8.71
C PRO A 637 -10.38 13.15 8.77
N ILE A 638 -9.69 12.90 7.65
CA ILE A 638 -8.22 12.90 7.56
C ILE A 638 -7.65 14.33 7.58
N TYR A 639 -8.42 15.32 7.09
CA TYR A 639 -7.98 16.71 6.94
C TYR A 639 -8.82 17.71 7.72
N ALA A 640 -9.86 17.25 8.43
CA ALA A 640 -10.72 18.09 9.27
C ALA A 640 -9.92 18.88 10.30
N LYS A 641 -10.34 20.10 10.58
CA LYS A 641 -9.72 20.94 11.59
C LYS A 641 -9.91 20.32 12.98
N PRO A 642 -8.83 20.13 13.77
CA PRO A 642 -8.95 19.65 15.14
C PRO A 642 -9.81 20.59 15.99
N VAL A 643 -10.75 20.04 16.75
CA VAL A 643 -11.71 20.80 17.57
C VAL A 643 -11.35 20.61 19.05
N PRO A 644 -11.24 21.72 19.84
CA PRO A 644 -11.04 21.61 21.28
C PRO A 644 -12.24 20.94 21.97
N SER A 645 -11.95 19.94 22.80
CA SER A 645 -12.93 19.30 23.69
C SER A 645 -13.06 20.09 25.01
N PRO A 646 -14.20 19.96 25.74
CA PRO A 646 -14.40 20.65 27.03
C PRO A 646 -13.35 20.31 28.09
N ASP A 647 -12.70 19.16 28.00
CA ASP A 647 -11.62 18.73 28.92
C ASP A 647 -10.24 19.29 28.53
N GLY A 648 -10.16 20.09 27.45
CA GLY A 648 -8.93 20.67 26.93
C GLY A 648 -8.14 19.77 25.99
N SER A 649 -8.61 18.55 25.72
CA SER A 649 -8.06 17.68 24.65
C SER A 649 -8.48 18.17 23.27
N LEU A 650 -7.88 17.60 22.21
CA LEU A 650 -8.28 17.85 20.82
C LEU A 650 -8.98 16.62 20.27
N VAL A 651 -10.19 16.81 19.74
CA VAL A 651 -10.81 15.83 18.86
C VAL A 651 -10.17 15.99 17.49
N VAL A 652 -9.47 14.98 17.03
CA VAL A 652 -8.68 15.03 15.78
C VAL A 652 -9.24 14.14 14.68
N GLU A 653 -10.29 13.38 14.97
CA GLU A 653 -10.82 12.34 14.06
C GLU A 653 -9.68 11.46 13.54
N GLN A 654 -9.44 11.47 12.22
CA GLN A 654 -8.29 10.82 11.58
C GLN A 654 -7.19 11.83 11.17
N ASN A 655 -7.34 13.11 11.52
CA ASN A 655 -6.32 14.11 11.22
C ASN A 655 -5.12 14.02 12.18
N TYR A 656 -4.32 12.98 12.02
CA TYR A 656 -3.14 12.76 12.86
C TYR A 656 -2.04 13.81 12.69
N THR A 657 -2.08 14.62 11.61
CA THR A 657 -1.18 15.78 11.45
C THR A 657 -1.58 16.97 12.32
N ARG A 658 -2.82 16.98 12.77
CA ARG A 658 -3.44 18.08 13.54
C ARG A 658 -3.36 19.44 12.83
N VAL A 659 -3.33 19.41 11.51
CA VAL A 659 -3.31 20.59 10.63
C VAL A 659 -4.56 20.58 9.77
N GLY A 660 -5.46 21.50 10.01
CA GLY A 660 -6.72 21.68 9.27
C GLY A 660 -7.23 23.11 9.44
N THR A 661 -8.18 23.51 8.61
CA THR A 661 -8.78 24.87 8.63
C THR A 661 -10.29 24.77 8.40
N ASP A 662 -11.04 25.78 8.89
CA ASP A 662 -12.48 25.89 8.64
C ASP A 662 -12.82 25.92 7.14
N GLU A 663 -11.93 26.45 6.29
CA GLU A 663 -12.13 26.47 4.84
C GLU A 663 -12.03 25.07 4.23
N ILE A 664 -11.12 24.21 4.73
CA ILE A 664 -11.01 22.82 4.30
C ILE A 664 -12.29 22.08 4.67
N ASP A 665 -12.78 22.23 5.91
CA ASP A 665 -14.02 21.58 6.37
C ASP A 665 -15.22 22.00 5.53
N GLN A 666 -15.38 23.32 5.29
CA GLN A 666 -16.47 23.85 4.46
C GLN A 666 -16.44 23.33 3.02
N LEU A 667 -15.26 23.19 2.41
CA LEU A 667 -15.13 22.67 1.06
C LEU A 667 -15.53 21.21 0.96
N PHE A 668 -15.15 20.39 1.95
CA PHE A 668 -15.58 18.99 2.02
C PHE A 668 -17.08 18.86 2.28
N ASP A 669 -17.64 19.64 3.22
CA ASP A 669 -19.08 19.62 3.53
C ASP A 669 -19.94 20.04 2.32
N GLN A 670 -19.47 21.04 1.54
CA GLN A 670 -20.09 21.45 0.29
C GLN A 670 -20.00 20.36 -0.77
N ALA A 671 -18.79 19.77 -0.98
CA ALA A 671 -18.58 18.73 -1.97
C ALA A 671 -19.43 17.48 -1.66
N ALA A 672 -19.53 17.08 -0.39
CA ALA A 672 -20.34 15.93 0.02
C ALA A 672 -21.85 16.16 -0.18
N SER A 673 -22.28 17.40 -0.33
CA SER A 673 -23.69 17.77 -0.53
C SER A 673 -24.01 18.20 -1.97
N GLU A 674 -23.01 18.30 -2.83
CA GLU A 674 -23.15 18.75 -4.22
C GLU A 674 -23.44 17.57 -5.15
N LEU A 675 -24.60 17.58 -5.79
CA LEU A 675 -25.05 16.51 -6.69
C LEU A 675 -24.66 16.73 -8.17
N ASP A 676 -24.00 17.85 -8.47
CA ASP A 676 -23.37 18.06 -9.77
C ASP A 676 -21.89 17.64 -9.67
N ASP A 677 -21.51 16.61 -10.41
CA ASP A 677 -20.19 15.99 -10.33
C ASP A 677 -19.05 16.96 -10.70
N GLU A 678 -19.28 17.87 -11.65
CA GLU A 678 -18.26 18.85 -12.06
C GLU A 678 -18.02 19.90 -10.96
N VAL A 679 -19.11 20.39 -10.35
CA VAL A 679 -19.04 21.35 -9.23
C VAL A 679 -18.42 20.70 -7.98
N ALA A 680 -18.82 19.47 -7.65
CA ALA A 680 -18.24 18.70 -6.55
C ALA A 680 -16.73 18.51 -6.76
N GLN A 681 -16.31 18.17 -7.98
CA GLN A 681 -14.89 18.02 -8.32
C GLN A 681 -14.10 19.34 -8.21
N GLU A 682 -14.69 20.49 -8.57
CA GLU A 682 -14.07 21.80 -8.36
C GLU A 682 -13.86 22.11 -6.86
N LEU A 683 -14.85 21.80 -6.01
CA LEU A 683 -14.74 21.96 -4.56
C LEU A 683 -13.64 21.11 -3.97
N LEU A 684 -13.55 19.84 -4.37
CA LEU A 684 -12.49 18.91 -3.95
C LEU A 684 -11.10 19.39 -4.42
N THR A 685 -10.99 19.88 -5.65
CA THR A 685 -9.73 20.45 -6.19
C THR A 685 -9.25 21.62 -5.35
N ARG A 686 -10.17 22.48 -4.92
CA ARG A 686 -9.87 23.62 -4.02
C ARG A 686 -9.48 23.14 -2.62
N ALA A 687 -10.17 22.13 -2.07
CA ALA A 687 -9.83 21.54 -0.78
C ALA A 687 -8.40 20.96 -0.81
N ASP A 688 -8.05 20.21 -1.84
CA ASP A 688 -6.71 19.64 -2.01
C ASP A 688 -5.62 20.73 -2.06
N ALA A 689 -5.86 21.79 -2.83
CA ALA A 689 -4.92 22.93 -2.87
C ALA A 689 -4.72 23.58 -1.48
N ARG A 690 -5.77 23.66 -0.64
CA ARG A 690 -5.65 24.17 0.75
C ARG A 690 -4.89 23.22 1.66
N ILE A 691 -5.10 21.91 1.52
CA ILE A 691 -4.34 20.88 2.26
C ILE A 691 -2.84 20.99 1.92
N TRP A 692 -2.50 21.11 0.63
CA TRP A 692 -1.12 21.36 0.18
C TRP A 692 -0.52 22.64 0.79
N ALA A 693 -1.28 23.72 0.77
CA ALA A 693 -0.83 25.00 1.32
C ALA A 693 -0.55 24.93 2.82
N ALA A 694 -1.38 24.20 3.58
CA ALA A 694 -1.23 24.01 5.03
C ALA A 694 0.00 23.19 5.42
N ALA A 695 0.52 22.36 4.50
CA ALA A 695 1.74 21.58 4.64
C ALA A 695 1.77 20.67 5.90
N GLY A 696 0.64 20.12 6.30
CA GLY A 696 0.58 19.07 7.34
C GLY A 696 0.85 17.69 6.79
N SER A 697 0.32 17.39 5.62
CA SER A 697 0.47 16.15 4.87
C SER A 697 1.22 16.42 3.58
N ILE A 698 2.21 15.59 3.26
CA ILE A 698 3.01 15.70 2.03
C ILE A 698 3.01 14.33 1.34
N PRO A 699 2.10 14.10 0.38
CA PRO A 699 2.10 12.87 -0.42
C PRO A 699 3.42 12.68 -1.15
N LEU A 700 4.02 11.51 -1.00
CA LEU A 700 5.32 11.19 -1.60
C LEU A 700 5.16 10.40 -2.89
N TYR A 701 4.47 9.28 -2.83
CA TYR A 701 4.24 8.37 -3.95
C TYR A 701 3.05 7.45 -3.67
N GLN A 702 2.39 7.01 -4.73
CA GLN A 702 1.43 5.91 -4.67
C GLN A 702 2.18 4.61 -4.42
N ARG A 703 1.66 3.75 -3.55
CA ARG A 703 2.36 2.53 -3.13
C ARG A 703 2.47 1.52 -4.27
N PRO A 704 3.58 0.78 -4.39
CA PRO A 704 3.65 -0.36 -5.30
C PRO A 704 2.87 -1.54 -4.72
N GLN A 705 2.01 -2.14 -5.51
CA GLN A 705 1.37 -3.43 -5.22
C GLN A 705 2.15 -4.54 -5.92
N LEU A 706 2.77 -5.43 -5.13
CA LEU A 706 3.60 -6.53 -5.62
C LEU A 706 2.96 -7.85 -5.20
N VAL A 707 2.30 -8.52 -6.13
CA VAL A 707 1.54 -9.75 -5.85
C VAL A 707 2.14 -10.93 -6.62
N ALA A 708 2.57 -11.95 -5.89
CA ALA A 708 3.03 -13.20 -6.48
C ALA A 708 1.86 -14.19 -6.60
N THR A 709 1.69 -14.77 -7.80
CA THR A 709 0.69 -15.80 -8.07
C THR A 709 1.34 -17.03 -8.66
N THR A 710 0.87 -18.25 -8.32
CA THR A 710 1.34 -19.48 -8.97
C THR A 710 1.08 -19.40 -10.48
N ARG A 711 2.04 -19.89 -11.32
CA ARG A 711 2.05 -19.66 -12.77
C ARG A 711 0.83 -20.16 -13.53
N ASN A 712 0.15 -21.17 -13.01
CA ASN A 712 -1.05 -21.76 -13.61
C ASN A 712 -2.36 -21.12 -13.13
N LEU A 713 -2.28 -20.13 -12.21
CA LEU A 713 -3.44 -19.36 -11.76
C LEU A 713 -3.72 -18.23 -12.74
N ALA A 714 -4.98 -17.95 -12.97
CA ALA A 714 -5.45 -16.86 -13.81
C ALA A 714 -6.55 -16.04 -13.12
N ASN A 715 -6.79 -14.84 -13.63
CA ASN A 715 -7.73 -13.85 -13.09
C ASN A 715 -7.42 -13.45 -11.65
N ALA A 716 -6.11 -13.55 -11.31
CA ALA A 716 -5.53 -13.13 -10.03
C ALA A 716 -4.22 -12.39 -10.28
N GLY A 717 -3.87 -11.44 -9.42
CA GLY A 717 -2.67 -10.60 -9.56
C GLY A 717 -2.76 -9.34 -8.73
N ALA A 718 -2.13 -8.27 -9.19
CA ALA A 718 -2.21 -6.94 -8.62
C ALA A 718 -3.41 -6.20 -9.23
N PHE A 719 -4.48 -6.07 -8.44
CA PHE A 719 -5.76 -5.54 -8.93
C PHE A 719 -5.80 -4.01 -9.03
N GLY A 720 -4.92 -3.29 -8.32
CA GLY A 720 -5.01 -1.84 -8.21
C GLY A 720 -6.37 -1.42 -7.64
N PHE A 721 -7.10 -0.56 -8.34
CA PHE A 721 -8.46 -0.17 -7.97
C PHE A 721 -9.53 -1.22 -8.31
N THR A 722 -9.26 -2.09 -9.29
CA THR A 722 -10.27 -3.03 -9.79
C THR A 722 -10.77 -3.95 -8.67
N THR A 723 -12.07 -3.99 -8.48
CA THR A 723 -12.69 -4.95 -7.54
C THR A 723 -12.46 -6.38 -8.02
N PRO A 724 -11.85 -7.28 -7.22
CA PRO A 724 -11.64 -8.65 -7.62
C PRO A 724 -12.96 -9.40 -7.84
N ARG A 725 -13.10 -10.10 -8.96
CA ARG A 725 -14.20 -11.05 -9.21
C ARG A 725 -13.76 -12.45 -8.77
N TYR A 726 -14.01 -12.79 -7.52
CA TYR A 726 -13.52 -14.03 -6.89
C TYR A 726 -14.03 -15.29 -7.60
N GLN A 727 -15.24 -15.26 -8.19
CA GLN A 727 -15.82 -16.36 -8.96
C GLN A 727 -15.06 -16.68 -10.25
N ASP A 728 -14.27 -15.73 -10.77
CA ASP A 728 -13.54 -15.87 -12.03
C ASP A 728 -12.09 -16.33 -11.84
N ILE A 729 -11.60 -16.35 -10.59
CA ILE A 729 -10.26 -16.88 -10.29
C ILE A 729 -10.25 -18.40 -10.52
N GLY A 730 -9.30 -18.88 -11.31
CA GLY A 730 -9.24 -20.29 -11.65
C GLY A 730 -7.88 -20.73 -12.18
N TYR A 731 -7.75 -22.04 -12.36
CA TYR A 731 -6.54 -22.64 -12.90
C TYR A 731 -6.67 -22.84 -14.41
N ARG A 732 -5.60 -22.57 -15.14
CA ARG A 732 -5.51 -22.88 -16.58
C ARG A 732 -5.59 -24.37 -16.84
N ASN A 733 -6.18 -24.76 -17.99
CA ASN A 733 -6.22 -26.12 -18.48
C ASN A 733 -4.83 -26.68 -18.77
#